data_9da03cfad925f8650f09bc70b4250ea8
#
_entry.id   9da03cfad925f8650f09bc70b4250ea8
#
_cell.length_a   1.000
_cell.length_b   1.000
_cell.length_c   1.000
_cell.angle_alpha   90.00
_cell.angle_beta   90.00
_cell.angle_gamma   90.00
#
_symmetry.space_group_name_H-M   'P 1'
#
loop_
_entity.id
_entity.type
_entity.pdbx_description
1 polymer ?
#
loop_
_entity_poly.entity_id
_entity_poly.type
_entity_poly.pdbx_seq_one_letter_code
_entity_poly.pdbx_strand_id
1 'polypeptide(L)'
;MALWSSIRFSLRILRKHWKLTSIAVSSLAIAMAAGTAGFSVFNALLLRPPAVLRPDQLLTVYSSTPTEEFNGFCDDDYTFYRDHNEIFSDVMAFPYSISMSPVVHENRTKAGLTNAVSDTYFSVLGVPPFLGRVFKRGDDDNPSALAVLSYSYWRWLGANPNIVGKTVSINNVPLTVIGVMPKGFVGTIFSDLPDVWYPLSTDLTVNHQGLAWRTDRTNRPLRMVGRLKPGVTREQALANLQTISKQLASAYPKTNKDRLARVTDTRMLPEDSLSSARIISAIIFGIVGLILFAACSNVVNLLLALASTRRHEILVRAALGATRKQLIREVLVDSTLIAGGGGVLGLFLAFLGFRQLLQFKPYFPGLGSLPLTIDFLPDMTVMAATGALVFVVGLATGFVPGLYSSTPNLAAALSGEIAVGGTRKGRIRNLLVAVQVAVCTLVFIGVGLCFRSLENLRNVNLGFTHRNIAILTTDLQAVASSEDQGRKLYARIREAASQIYGVESVSIAGDVPVSQSEGNVEQVRVANSLTQGEAGERIAFAMVDENFFSTLGIPLLAGRVFASADTPKGPETIVVNHLMGEKFWPGESPTGKTVQIENGHRVATVVGVVADGKYVDIDEAPRPFMYFDLNQHYQPGLYLLARTKGSPRQWLAPLSDALTKAVPGLYPLTLTIDDWLNFALFVPRITLFCIAGFGSSAFMLATVGLYGAVFYSVSERKKELGIRAALGASPQDLRNMILRQTGIVTIAGVCIGTLCGVIATGLVRSFLYGIKPVEWTVCVAVALTMGLMTVLTAYSAARPWLRTDPMASVRHV
;
A
#
# COMPACT_ATOMS: atom_id res chain seq x y z
N MET A 1 -34.59 36.13 -6.95
CA MET A 1 -34.75 36.25 -8.43
C MET A 1 -33.43 36.47 -9.17
N ALA A 2 -32.54 37.33 -8.71
CA ALA A 2 -31.26 37.66 -9.39
C ALA A 2 -30.25 36.47 -9.56
N LEU A 3 -30.23 35.51 -8.69
CA LEU A 3 -29.30 34.36 -8.80
C LEU A 3 -29.78 33.35 -9.85
N TRP A 4 -31.07 33.08 -9.91
CA TRP A 4 -31.68 32.16 -10.87
C TRP A 4 -31.58 32.63 -12.32
N SER A 5 -31.76 33.97 -12.54
CA SER A 5 -31.53 34.55 -13.85
C SER A 5 -30.05 34.46 -14.27
N SER A 6 -29.11 34.66 -13.36
CA SER A 6 -27.68 34.50 -13.64
C SER A 6 -27.34 33.05 -14.01
N ILE A 7 -27.87 32.06 -13.31
CA ILE A 7 -27.63 30.63 -13.61
C ILE A 7 -28.17 30.24 -14.99
N ARG A 8 -29.41 30.66 -15.33
CA ARG A 8 -29.98 30.43 -16.67
C ARG A 8 -29.17 31.07 -17.80
N PHE A 9 -28.68 32.28 -17.56
CA PHE A 9 -27.85 33.00 -18.51
C PHE A 9 -26.50 32.29 -18.69
N SER A 10 -25.81 31.94 -17.61
CA SER A 10 -24.55 31.16 -17.62
C SER A 10 -24.69 29.84 -18.38
N LEU A 11 -25.77 29.07 -18.13
CA LEU A 11 -26.01 27.80 -18.83
C LEU A 11 -26.17 27.97 -20.35
N ARG A 12 -26.87 29.05 -20.79
CA ARG A 12 -26.98 29.36 -22.24
C ARG A 12 -25.62 29.64 -22.87
N ILE A 13 -24.78 30.36 -22.17
CA ILE A 13 -23.46 30.74 -22.64
C ILE A 13 -22.53 29.52 -22.71
N LEU A 14 -22.49 28.73 -21.65
CA LEU A 14 -21.70 27.48 -21.58
C LEU A 14 -22.12 26.53 -22.70
N ARG A 15 -23.44 26.45 -23.00
CA ARG A 15 -23.94 25.65 -24.12
C ARG A 15 -23.55 26.25 -25.50
N LYS A 16 -23.54 27.58 -25.66
CA LYS A 16 -23.08 28.22 -26.90
C LYS A 16 -21.60 27.94 -27.18
N HIS A 17 -20.77 27.88 -26.15
CA HIS A 17 -19.33 27.57 -26.21
C HIS A 17 -19.01 26.15 -25.75
N TRP A 18 -19.87 25.18 -26.09
CA TRP A 18 -19.81 23.81 -25.56
C TRP A 18 -18.45 23.14 -25.69
N LYS A 19 -17.66 23.38 -26.76
CA LYS A 19 -16.33 22.84 -26.98
C LYS A 19 -15.35 23.25 -25.86
N LEU A 20 -15.30 24.53 -25.53
CA LEU A 20 -14.44 25.06 -24.46
C LEU A 20 -14.94 24.63 -23.10
N THR A 21 -16.26 24.62 -22.90
CA THR A 21 -16.90 24.15 -21.66
C THR A 21 -16.60 22.67 -21.42
N SER A 22 -16.68 21.81 -22.43
CA SER A 22 -16.38 20.39 -22.31
C SER A 22 -14.91 20.15 -21.93
N ILE A 23 -13.98 20.90 -22.51
CA ILE A 23 -12.56 20.82 -22.16
C ILE A 23 -12.35 21.24 -20.70
N ALA A 24 -12.98 22.31 -20.24
CA ALA A 24 -12.89 22.79 -18.87
C ALA A 24 -13.48 21.78 -17.87
N VAL A 25 -14.68 21.27 -18.16
CA VAL A 25 -15.37 20.25 -17.34
C VAL A 25 -14.56 18.96 -17.29
N SER A 26 -14.05 18.48 -18.43
CA SER A 26 -13.23 17.26 -18.48
C SER A 26 -11.92 17.41 -17.72
N SER A 27 -11.26 18.58 -17.81
CA SER A 27 -10.04 18.87 -17.05
C SER A 27 -10.29 18.82 -15.53
N LEU A 28 -11.37 19.45 -15.07
CA LEU A 28 -11.76 19.40 -13.65
C LEU A 28 -12.24 18.00 -13.25
N ALA A 29 -12.95 17.29 -14.11
CA ALA A 29 -13.41 15.93 -13.83
C ALA A 29 -12.24 14.97 -13.53
N ILE A 30 -11.16 15.03 -14.31
CA ILE A 30 -9.96 14.22 -14.09
C ILE A 30 -9.34 14.57 -12.73
N ALA A 31 -9.16 15.85 -12.43
CA ALA A 31 -8.57 16.29 -11.17
C ALA A 31 -9.47 15.96 -9.96
N MET A 32 -10.78 16.16 -10.11
CA MET A 32 -11.76 15.83 -9.07
C MET A 32 -11.85 14.31 -8.85
N ALA A 33 -11.77 13.50 -9.91
CA ALA A 33 -11.70 12.05 -9.78
C ALA A 33 -10.47 11.61 -8.98
N ALA A 34 -9.29 12.18 -9.29
CA ALA A 34 -8.06 11.92 -8.54
C ALA A 34 -8.19 12.35 -7.07
N GLY A 35 -8.78 13.53 -6.82
CA GLY A 35 -9.02 14.04 -5.46
C GLY A 35 -10.01 13.19 -4.67
N THR A 36 -11.13 12.81 -5.29
CA THR A 36 -12.13 11.93 -4.69
C THR A 36 -11.53 10.56 -4.39
N ALA A 37 -10.75 9.99 -5.32
CA ALA A 37 -10.10 8.71 -5.12
C ALA A 37 -9.07 8.76 -3.97
N GLY A 38 -8.20 9.76 -3.94
CA GLY A 38 -7.23 9.97 -2.86
C GLY A 38 -7.91 10.13 -1.50
N PHE A 39 -8.98 10.95 -1.44
CA PHE A 39 -9.73 11.13 -0.20
C PHE A 39 -10.52 9.88 0.21
N SER A 40 -11.07 9.09 -0.74
CA SER A 40 -11.73 7.83 -0.43
C SER A 40 -10.78 6.82 0.20
N VAL A 41 -9.55 6.69 -0.33
CA VAL A 41 -8.51 5.83 0.26
C VAL A 41 -8.14 6.31 1.66
N PHE A 42 -7.90 7.60 1.82
CA PHE A 42 -7.60 8.22 3.12
C PHE A 42 -8.72 7.99 4.13
N ASN A 43 -9.98 8.24 3.72
CA ASN A 43 -11.16 8.03 4.55
C ASN A 43 -11.28 6.57 4.98
N ALA A 44 -11.15 5.63 4.04
CA ALA A 44 -11.27 4.20 4.30
C ALA A 44 -10.19 3.66 5.26
N LEU A 45 -8.96 4.17 5.16
CA LEU A 45 -7.83 3.68 5.97
C LEU A 45 -7.69 4.39 7.31
N LEU A 46 -7.96 5.69 7.38
CA LEU A 46 -7.59 6.52 8.53
C LEU A 46 -8.78 7.14 9.27
N LEU A 47 -9.90 7.43 8.60
CA LEU A 47 -11.03 8.12 9.21
C LEU A 47 -12.21 7.20 9.50
N ARG A 48 -12.45 6.21 8.63
CA ARG A 48 -13.62 5.33 8.74
C ARG A 48 -13.47 4.42 9.95
N PRO A 49 -14.37 4.47 10.92
CA PRO A 49 -14.33 3.55 12.04
C PRO A 49 -14.63 2.12 11.56
N PRO A 50 -14.16 1.08 12.28
CA PRO A 50 -14.52 -0.29 11.99
C PRO A 50 -16.05 -0.47 11.98
N ALA A 51 -16.54 -1.40 11.14
CA ALA A 51 -17.98 -1.67 11.01
C ALA A 51 -18.52 -2.50 12.19
N VAL A 52 -18.48 -1.94 13.38
CA VAL A 52 -18.86 -2.55 14.66
C VAL A 52 -19.80 -1.65 15.43
N LEU A 53 -20.45 -2.19 16.47
CA LEU A 53 -21.38 -1.43 17.30
C LEU A 53 -20.59 -0.37 18.12
N ARG A 54 -21.00 0.92 18.03
CA ARG A 54 -20.42 2.05 18.76
C ARG A 54 -18.89 2.01 18.80
N PRO A 55 -18.23 2.21 17.68
CA PRO A 55 -16.77 2.12 17.56
C PRO A 55 -16.03 3.14 18.43
N ASP A 56 -16.67 4.26 18.77
CA ASP A 56 -16.19 5.30 19.68
C ASP A 56 -15.97 4.81 21.12
N GLN A 57 -16.58 3.68 21.50
CA GLN A 57 -16.39 3.05 22.81
C GLN A 57 -15.27 1.98 22.80
N LEU A 58 -14.66 1.70 21.67
CA LEU A 58 -13.58 0.70 21.57
C LEU A 58 -12.22 1.34 21.70
N LEU A 59 -11.44 0.86 22.65
CA LEU A 59 -10.04 1.25 22.83
C LEU A 59 -9.11 0.05 22.64
N THR A 60 -8.08 0.24 21.83
CA THR A 60 -6.96 -0.70 21.74
C THR A 60 -5.97 -0.38 22.85
N VAL A 61 -5.56 -1.40 23.56
CA VAL A 61 -4.60 -1.31 24.67
C VAL A 61 -3.28 -1.93 24.23
N TYR A 62 -2.18 -1.24 24.54
CA TYR A 62 -0.80 -1.68 24.26
C TYR A 62 -0.01 -1.74 25.56
N SER A 63 0.96 -2.65 25.61
CA SER A 63 2.02 -2.67 26.62
C SER A 63 3.20 -1.88 26.09
N SER A 64 3.54 -0.74 26.71
CA SER A 64 4.53 0.21 26.23
C SER A 64 5.78 0.22 27.11
N THR A 65 6.95 0.29 26.51
CA THR A 65 8.23 0.58 27.18
C THR A 65 8.88 1.81 26.54
N PRO A 66 9.94 2.38 27.10
CA PRO A 66 10.66 3.49 26.47
C PRO A 66 11.21 3.20 25.06
N THR A 67 11.46 1.94 24.74
CA THR A 67 12.01 1.49 23.45
C THR A 67 10.96 0.90 22.52
N GLU A 68 9.85 0.38 23.05
CA GLU A 68 8.77 -0.27 22.30
C GLU A 68 7.42 0.37 22.70
N GLU A 69 6.93 1.25 21.87
CA GLU A 69 5.74 2.06 22.17
C GLU A 69 4.42 1.27 22.04
N PHE A 70 4.35 0.31 21.10
CA PHE A 70 3.14 -0.43 20.76
C PHE A 70 3.41 -1.94 20.79
N ASN A 71 3.50 -2.53 21.96
CA ASN A 71 3.70 -3.96 22.12
C ASN A 71 2.41 -4.64 22.62
N GLY A 72 2.32 -5.96 22.46
CA GLY A 72 1.19 -6.79 22.85
C GLY A 72 1.23 -7.28 24.28
N PHE A 73 0.48 -8.35 24.53
CA PHE A 73 0.34 -9.02 25.81
C PHE A 73 0.59 -10.52 25.65
N CYS A 74 1.09 -11.18 26.69
CA CYS A 74 0.94 -12.62 26.83
C CYS A 74 -0.46 -12.94 27.37
N ASP A 75 -0.86 -14.19 27.32
CA ASP A 75 -2.19 -14.62 27.76
C ASP A 75 -2.45 -14.34 29.25
N ASP A 76 -1.43 -14.58 30.11
CA ASP A 76 -1.51 -14.31 31.55
C ASP A 76 -1.69 -12.81 31.84
N ASP A 77 -0.97 -11.94 31.11
CA ASP A 77 -1.12 -10.49 31.29
C ASP A 77 -2.49 -10.02 30.80
N TYR A 78 -2.97 -10.52 29.65
CA TYR A 78 -4.32 -10.26 29.14
C TYR A 78 -5.39 -10.66 30.16
N THR A 79 -5.28 -11.89 30.71
CA THR A 79 -6.20 -12.39 31.73
C THR A 79 -6.19 -11.52 32.96
N PHE A 80 -4.99 -11.09 33.40
CA PHE A 80 -4.87 -10.18 34.55
C PHE A 80 -5.56 -8.84 34.28
N TYR A 81 -5.37 -8.23 33.12
CA TYR A 81 -6.07 -6.99 32.75
C TYR A 81 -7.58 -7.19 32.64
N ARG A 82 -8.02 -8.30 32.04
CA ARG A 82 -9.44 -8.63 31.93
C ARG A 82 -10.13 -8.71 33.28
N ASP A 83 -9.49 -9.37 34.25
CA ASP A 83 -10.10 -9.70 35.52
C ASP A 83 -10.03 -8.55 36.53
N HIS A 84 -9.10 -7.61 36.39
CA HIS A 84 -8.88 -6.50 37.30
C HIS A 84 -9.36 -5.13 36.79
N ASN A 85 -9.85 -5.04 35.51
CA ASN A 85 -10.35 -3.75 35.02
C ASN A 85 -11.76 -3.45 35.53
N GLU A 86 -12.00 -2.17 35.86
CA GLU A 86 -13.30 -1.66 36.29
C GLU A 86 -13.98 -0.79 35.21
N ILE A 87 -13.27 -0.44 34.16
CA ILE A 87 -13.63 0.58 33.18
C ILE A 87 -14.24 0.01 31.90
N PHE A 88 -13.84 -1.21 31.52
CA PHE A 88 -14.41 -1.89 30.37
C PHE A 88 -15.65 -2.70 30.75
N SER A 89 -16.64 -2.72 29.88
CA SER A 89 -17.75 -3.66 29.98
C SER A 89 -17.28 -5.09 29.68
N ASP A 90 -16.35 -5.23 28.75
CA ASP A 90 -15.65 -6.46 28.43
C ASP A 90 -14.37 -6.17 27.63
N VAL A 91 -13.45 -7.13 27.60
CA VAL A 91 -12.15 -7.04 26.91
C VAL A 91 -11.98 -8.26 26.01
N MET A 92 -11.48 -8.08 24.83
CA MET A 92 -11.14 -9.14 23.90
C MET A 92 -9.65 -9.17 23.60
N ALA A 93 -9.14 -10.36 23.24
CA ALA A 93 -7.77 -10.56 22.75
C ALA A 93 -7.75 -11.42 21.47
N PHE A 94 -6.74 -11.17 20.66
CA PHE A 94 -6.46 -11.90 19.43
C PHE A 94 -5.00 -11.70 19.00
N PRO A 95 -4.36 -12.66 18.27
CA PRO A 95 -2.98 -12.54 17.85
C PRO A 95 -2.69 -11.36 16.91
N TYR A 96 -1.44 -10.92 16.86
CA TYR A 96 -0.95 -9.90 15.93
C TYR A 96 -1.05 -10.32 14.47
N SER A 97 -0.89 -11.62 14.21
CA SER A 97 -0.95 -12.21 12.87
C SER A 97 -2.01 -13.30 12.82
N ILE A 98 -2.65 -13.41 11.68
CA ILE A 98 -3.50 -14.57 11.36
C ILE A 98 -2.63 -15.73 10.89
N SER A 99 -3.12 -16.94 11.13
CA SER A 99 -2.50 -18.16 10.64
C SER A 99 -3.05 -18.54 9.28
N MET A 100 -2.20 -19.03 8.40
CA MET A 100 -2.61 -19.66 7.15
C MET A 100 -2.57 -21.18 7.35
N SER A 101 -3.75 -21.80 7.42
CA SER A 101 -3.88 -23.23 7.72
C SER A 101 -4.71 -23.96 6.67
N PRO A 102 -4.44 -25.23 6.41
CA PRO A 102 -5.36 -26.05 5.62
C PRO A 102 -6.69 -26.18 6.35
N VAL A 103 -7.76 -25.69 5.73
CA VAL A 103 -9.14 -25.85 6.21
C VAL A 103 -9.86 -26.84 5.32
N VAL A 104 -10.32 -27.92 5.93
CA VAL A 104 -10.96 -29.04 5.25
C VAL A 104 -12.43 -29.13 5.66
N HIS A 105 -13.32 -29.22 4.69
CA HIS A 105 -14.73 -29.51 4.91
C HIS A 105 -15.22 -30.50 3.84
N GLU A 106 -15.65 -31.68 4.27
CA GLU A 106 -15.98 -32.80 3.38
C GLU A 106 -14.79 -33.08 2.42
N ASN A 107 -15.01 -32.99 1.11
CA ASN A 107 -13.99 -33.21 0.08
C ASN A 107 -13.33 -31.92 -0.44
N ARG A 108 -13.53 -30.79 0.25
CA ARG A 108 -12.94 -29.52 -0.14
C ARG A 108 -11.87 -29.08 0.83
N THR A 109 -10.68 -28.83 0.30
CA THR A 109 -9.56 -28.28 1.05
C THR A 109 -9.15 -26.95 0.45
N LYS A 110 -8.90 -25.98 1.29
CA LYS A 110 -8.38 -24.66 0.93
C LYS A 110 -7.39 -24.21 1.99
N ALA A 111 -6.33 -23.51 1.55
CA ALA A 111 -5.61 -22.63 2.45
C ALA A 111 -6.58 -21.58 2.98
N GLY A 112 -6.92 -21.65 4.24
CA GLY A 112 -7.81 -20.69 4.91
C GLY A 112 -7.01 -19.78 5.82
N LEU A 113 -7.42 -18.52 5.87
CA LEU A 113 -6.92 -17.57 6.87
C LEU A 113 -7.70 -17.80 8.16
N THR A 114 -7.00 -18.19 9.22
CA THR A 114 -7.62 -18.56 10.49
C THR A 114 -7.15 -17.62 11.59
N ASN A 115 -8.05 -17.28 12.52
CA ASN A 115 -7.74 -16.39 13.63
C ASN A 115 -8.26 -16.96 14.94
N ALA A 116 -7.36 -17.14 15.91
CA ALA A 116 -7.71 -17.45 17.27
C ALA A 116 -8.18 -16.18 17.99
N VAL A 117 -9.31 -16.25 18.68
CA VAL A 117 -9.88 -15.06 19.34
C VAL A 117 -10.43 -15.44 20.72
N SER A 118 -10.40 -14.51 21.67
CA SER A 118 -11.07 -14.72 22.95
C SER A 118 -12.58 -14.93 22.76
N ASP A 119 -13.21 -15.63 23.70
CA ASP A 119 -14.66 -15.88 23.69
C ASP A 119 -15.51 -14.61 23.73
N THR A 120 -14.94 -13.52 24.19
CA THR A 120 -15.54 -12.16 24.24
C THR A 120 -15.40 -11.37 22.95
N TYR A 121 -14.67 -11.87 21.95
CA TYR A 121 -14.34 -11.11 20.72
C TYR A 121 -15.57 -10.52 20.01
N PHE A 122 -16.56 -11.35 19.72
CA PHE A 122 -17.74 -10.90 19.00
C PHE A 122 -18.70 -10.07 19.88
N SER A 123 -18.76 -10.34 21.19
CA SER A 123 -19.58 -9.56 22.12
C SER A 123 -19.02 -8.15 22.32
N VAL A 124 -17.71 -8.02 22.42
CA VAL A 124 -17.02 -6.72 22.46
C VAL A 124 -17.23 -5.93 21.17
N LEU A 125 -17.22 -6.57 20.01
CA LEU A 125 -17.50 -5.91 18.73
C LEU A 125 -18.98 -5.61 18.52
N GLY A 126 -19.89 -6.36 19.19
CA GLY A 126 -21.32 -6.14 19.12
C GLY A 126 -21.94 -6.46 17.76
N VAL A 127 -21.33 -7.38 16.99
CA VAL A 127 -21.81 -7.76 15.65
C VAL A 127 -22.57 -9.09 15.74
N PRO A 128 -23.87 -9.11 15.42
CA PRO A 128 -24.66 -10.33 15.44
C PRO A 128 -24.27 -11.25 14.27
N PRO A 129 -24.32 -12.58 14.43
CA PRO A 129 -24.07 -13.51 13.36
C PRO A 129 -25.19 -13.47 12.32
N PHE A 130 -24.88 -13.86 11.09
CA PHE A 130 -25.83 -14.07 9.99
C PHE A 130 -26.58 -15.39 10.16
N LEU A 131 -25.89 -16.46 10.58
CA LEU A 131 -26.46 -17.76 10.91
C LEU A 131 -25.90 -18.26 12.25
N GLY A 132 -26.71 -18.97 13.02
CA GLY A 132 -26.28 -19.59 14.27
C GLY A 132 -25.99 -18.63 15.40
N ARG A 133 -24.89 -18.88 16.13
CA ARG A 133 -24.39 -18.07 17.24
C ARG A 133 -22.91 -17.75 17.11
N VAL A 134 -22.43 -16.79 17.86
CA VAL A 134 -21.00 -16.51 18.09
C VAL A 134 -20.52 -17.11 19.41
N PHE A 135 -19.23 -16.96 19.72
CA PHE A 135 -18.65 -17.40 20.99
C PHE A 135 -19.31 -16.66 22.15
N LYS A 136 -19.43 -17.32 23.28
CA LYS A 136 -19.94 -16.81 24.56
C LYS A 136 -18.87 -16.94 25.63
N ARG A 137 -18.92 -16.12 26.65
CA ARG A 137 -18.07 -16.23 27.83
C ARG A 137 -18.12 -17.66 28.37
N GLY A 138 -16.96 -18.27 28.57
CA GLY A 138 -16.78 -19.67 28.93
C GLY A 138 -16.51 -20.63 27.78
N ASP A 139 -16.75 -20.23 26.53
CA ASP A 139 -16.40 -21.06 25.37
C ASP A 139 -14.85 -21.19 25.21
N ASP A 140 -14.05 -20.35 25.89
CA ASP A 140 -12.58 -20.30 25.87
C ASP A 140 -11.92 -20.83 27.17
N ASP A 141 -12.69 -21.21 28.19
CA ASP A 141 -12.16 -21.71 29.46
C ASP A 141 -11.40 -23.04 29.33
N ASN A 142 -11.81 -23.85 28.39
CA ASN A 142 -11.15 -25.08 27.96
C ASN A 142 -11.08 -25.15 26.44
N PRO A 143 -10.11 -25.86 25.85
CA PRO A 143 -10.06 -26.06 24.41
C PRO A 143 -11.39 -26.59 23.89
N SER A 144 -12.17 -25.74 23.26
CA SER A 144 -13.49 -26.11 22.72
C SER A 144 -13.43 -26.18 21.22
N ALA A 145 -13.87 -27.31 20.67
CA ALA A 145 -13.85 -27.57 19.23
C ALA A 145 -14.94 -26.79 18.48
N LEU A 146 -14.88 -25.43 18.55
CA LEU A 146 -15.87 -24.51 17.99
C LEU A 146 -15.27 -23.66 16.87
N ALA A 147 -16.06 -23.35 15.85
CA ALA A 147 -15.67 -22.47 14.76
C ALA A 147 -16.79 -21.52 14.36
N VAL A 148 -16.42 -20.28 14.00
CA VAL A 148 -17.30 -19.29 13.37
C VAL A 148 -16.73 -18.99 11.98
N LEU A 149 -17.54 -19.04 10.94
CA LEU A 149 -17.13 -18.85 9.56
C LEU A 149 -17.34 -17.40 9.10
N SER A 150 -16.48 -16.92 8.21
CA SER A 150 -16.77 -15.69 7.47
C SER A 150 -17.86 -15.94 6.42
N TYR A 151 -18.56 -14.87 6.03
CA TYR A 151 -19.56 -14.95 4.95
C TYR A 151 -18.95 -15.40 3.63
N SER A 152 -17.74 -14.96 3.31
CA SER A 152 -17.00 -15.30 2.10
C SER A 152 -16.63 -16.79 2.06
N TYR A 153 -16.15 -17.33 3.15
CA TYR A 153 -15.78 -18.73 3.26
C TYR A 153 -17.01 -19.65 3.21
N TRP A 154 -18.09 -19.30 3.94
CA TRP A 154 -19.36 -20.00 3.85
C TRP A 154 -19.92 -20.03 2.41
N ARG A 155 -19.84 -18.92 1.69
CA ARG A 155 -20.21 -18.85 0.26
C ARG A 155 -19.34 -19.76 -0.60
N TRP A 156 -18.05 -19.84 -0.33
CA TRP A 156 -17.13 -20.73 -1.03
C TRP A 156 -17.45 -22.20 -0.77
N LEU A 157 -17.91 -22.57 0.43
CA LEU A 157 -18.41 -23.90 0.78
C LEU A 157 -19.73 -24.26 0.10
N GLY A 158 -20.36 -23.36 -0.65
CA GLY A 158 -21.62 -23.58 -1.37
C GLY A 158 -22.84 -22.95 -0.70
N ALA A 159 -22.63 -22.09 0.30
CA ALA A 159 -23.71 -21.34 1.00
C ALA A 159 -24.81 -22.23 1.60
N ASN A 160 -24.45 -23.39 2.14
CA ASN A 160 -25.42 -24.30 2.76
C ASN A 160 -26.00 -23.67 4.05
N PRO A 161 -27.31 -23.42 4.14
CA PRO A 161 -27.93 -22.85 5.34
C PRO A 161 -27.82 -23.75 6.57
N ASN A 162 -27.63 -25.06 6.37
CA ASN A 162 -27.50 -26.06 7.43
C ASN A 162 -26.05 -26.35 7.78
N ILE A 163 -25.15 -25.38 7.59
CA ILE A 163 -23.71 -25.51 7.93
C ILE A 163 -23.48 -25.52 9.44
N VAL A 164 -24.35 -24.90 10.23
CA VAL A 164 -24.29 -24.88 11.70
C VAL A 164 -24.46 -26.29 12.22
N GLY A 165 -23.58 -26.72 13.12
CA GLY A 165 -23.48 -28.09 13.62
C GLY A 165 -22.65 -29.05 12.76
N LYS A 166 -22.19 -28.60 11.56
CA LYS A 166 -21.24 -29.38 10.74
C LYS A 166 -19.80 -29.17 11.20
N THR A 167 -18.91 -30.06 10.80
CA THR A 167 -17.50 -30.01 11.16
C THR A 167 -16.66 -29.41 10.03
N VAL A 168 -15.76 -28.52 10.40
CA VAL A 168 -14.62 -28.09 9.59
C VAL A 168 -13.36 -28.49 10.32
N SER A 169 -12.35 -29.00 9.62
CA SER A 169 -11.05 -29.33 10.23
C SER A 169 -10.03 -28.26 9.88
N ILE A 170 -9.30 -27.79 10.87
CA ILE A 170 -8.16 -26.87 10.71
C ILE A 170 -6.94 -27.61 11.23
N ASN A 171 -5.89 -27.77 10.42
CA ASN A 171 -4.71 -28.57 10.77
C ASN A 171 -5.09 -29.97 11.36
N ASN A 172 -6.06 -30.64 10.74
CA ASN A 172 -6.66 -31.91 11.17
C ASN A 172 -7.43 -31.88 12.51
N VAL A 173 -7.55 -30.74 13.16
CA VAL A 173 -8.38 -30.61 14.37
C VAL A 173 -9.82 -30.33 13.95
N PRO A 174 -10.76 -31.24 14.28
CA PRO A 174 -12.16 -31.06 13.91
C PRO A 174 -12.83 -30.02 14.80
N LEU A 175 -13.41 -28.97 14.20
CA LEU A 175 -14.14 -27.91 14.87
C LEU A 175 -15.58 -27.88 14.40
N THR A 176 -16.53 -27.71 15.33
CA THR A 176 -17.94 -27.60 15.02
C THR A 176 -18.30 -26.18 14.65
N VAL A 177 -18.86 -25.96 13.48
CA VAL A 177 -19.36 -24.64 13.05
C VAL A 177 -20.57 -24.27 13.90
N ILE A 178 -20.47 -23.17 14.65
CA ILE A 178 -21.56 -22.65 15.49
C ILE A 178 -22.26 -21.44 14.88
N GLY A 179 -21.61 -20.75 13.92
CA GLY A 179 -22.21 -19.60 13.27
C GLY A 179 -21.46 -19.13 12.03
N VAL A 180 -22.09 -18.20 11.32
CA VAL A 180 -21.54 -17.51 10.15
C VAL A 180 -21.69 -16.00 10.37
N MET A 181 -20.64 -15.24 10.15
CA MET A 181 -20.67 -13.78 10.30
C MET A 181 -21.38 -13.09 9.12
N PRO A 182 -21.88 -11.87 9.29
CA PRO A 182 -22.57 -11.15 8.23
C PRO A 182 -21.62 -10.74 7.10
N LYS A 183 -22.19 -10.51 5.93
CA LYS A 183 -21.44 -10.03 4.75
C LYS A 183 -20.72 -8.71 5.06
N GLY A 184 -19.42 -8.65 4.76
CA GLY A 184 -18.60 -7.46 4.95
C GLY A 184 -17.95 -7.34 6.34
N PHE A 185 -18.23 -8.25 7.27
CA PHE A 185 -17.50 -8.33 8.51
C PHE A 185 -16.14 -9.00 8.28
N VAL A 186 -15.07 -8.29 8.61
CA VAL A 186 -13.67 -8.72 8.42
C VAL A 186 -12.86 -8.71 9.73
N GLY A 187 -13.51 -8.42 10.86
CA GLY A 187 -12.82 -8.26 12.13
C GLY A 187 -12.38 -6.82 12.39
N THR A 188 -11.34 -6.66 13.20
CA THR A 188 -10.82 -5.36 13.63
C THR A 188 -9.67 -4.83 12.78
N ILE A 189 -9.01 -5.67 11.98
CA ILE A 189 -7.86 -5.32 11.15
C ILE A 189 -8.19 -5.65 9.70
N PHE A 190 -8.03 -4.68 8.82
CA PHE A 190 -8.42 -4.84 7.43
C PHE A 190 -7.57 -5.84 6.64
N SER A 191 -6.33 -6.08 7.08
CA SER A 191 -5.39 -7.00 6.42
C SER A 191 -5.66 -8.47 6.73
N ASP A 192 -6.39 -8.74 7.80
CA ASP A 192 -6.42 -10.08 8.37
C ASP A 192 -7.41 -11.02 7.69
N LEU A 193 -8.52 -10.54 7.18
CA LEU A 193 -9.53 -11.27 6.39
C LEU A 193 -9.76 -12.76 6.77
N PRO A 194 -10.04 -13.09 8.03
CA PRO A 194 -10.17 -14.49 8.42
C PRO A 194 -11.28 -15.22 7.68
N ASP A 195 -10.99 -16.42 7.24
CA ASP A 195 -12.00 -17.36 6.75
C ASP A 195 -12.74 -18.04 7.91
N VAL A 196 -11.99 -18.34 9.00
CA VAL A 196 -12.50 -19.02 10.19
C VAL A 196 -11.94 -18.40 11.46
N TRP A 197 -12.81 -18.20 12.45
CA TRP A 197 -12.43 -17.86 13.82
C TRP A 197 -12.66 -19.06 14.74
N TYR A 198 -11.76 -19.27 15.70
CA TYR A 198 -11.87 -20.29 16.76
C TYR A 198 -11.40 -19.73 18.10
N PRO A 199 -11.76 -20.36 19.26
CA PRO A 199 -11.39 -19.86 20.57
C PRO A 199 -9.86 -19.88 20.78
N LEU A 200 -9.35 -18.89 21.52
CA LEU A 200 -7.92 -18.71 21.78
C LEU A 200 -7.30 -19.93 22.50
N SER A 201 -8.05 -20.57 23.40
CA SER A 201 -7.62 -21.82 24.05
C SER A 201 -7.42 -22.97 23.07
N THR A 202 -8.19 -23.00 21.99
CA THR A 202 -8.11 -24.04 20.96
C THR A 202 -6.87 -23.86 20.07
N ASP A 203 -6.24 -22.68 20.08
CA ASP A 203 -5.03 -22.38 19.30
C ASP A 203 -3.87 -23.31 19.66
N LEU A 204 -3.76 -23.68 20.93
CA LEU A 204 -2.76 -24.64 21.40
C LEU A 204 -2.91 -26.00 20.71
N THR A 205 -4.14 -26.38 20.37
CA THR A 205 -4.43 -27.64 19.69
C THR A 205 -4.32 -27.49 18.17
N VAL A 206 -4.83 -26.40 17.63
CA VAL A 206 -4.86 -26.18 16.18
C VAL A 206 -3.47 -25.88 15.61
N ASN A 207 -2.70 -25.03 16.26
CA ASN A 207 -1.35 -24.66 15.82
C ASN A 207 -0.26 -25.43 16.59
N HIS A 208 -0.67 -26.32 17.52
CA HIS A 208 0.21 -27.18 18.32
C HIS A 208 1.38 -26.43 18.99
N GLN A 209 1.20 -25.17 19.24
CA GLN A 209 2.20 -24.37 19.93
C GLN A 209 2.22 -24.77 21.39
N GLY A 210 3.43 -24.95 21.95
CA GLY A 210 3.55 -25.26 23.36
C GLY A 210 2.87 -24.21 24.25
N LEU A 211 2.41 -24.58 25.43
CA LEU A 211 1.77 -23.70 26.41
C LEU A 211 2.64 -22.44 26.69
N ALA A 212 3.97 -22.61 26.66
CA ALA A 212 4.95 -21.52 26.82
C ALA A 212 4.75 -20.36 25.83
N TRP A 213 4.29 -20.60 24.63
CA TRP A 213 4.03 -19.55 23.65
C TRP A 213 3.00 -18.52 24.16
N ARG A 214 2.00 -18.96 24.92
CA ARG A 214 0.96 -18.08 25.48
C ARG A 214 1.31 -17.52 26.84
N THR A 215 1.96 -18.33 27.69
CA THR A 215 2.20 -18.00 29.12
C THR A 215 3.55 -17.33 29.36
N ASP A 216 4.51 -17.47 28.42
CA ASP A 216 5.79 -16.77 28.51
C ASP A 216 5.59 -15.25 28.42
N ARG A 217 5.83 -14.57 29.54
CA ARG A 217 5.69 -13.10 29.64
C ARG A 217 6.73 -12.33 28.83
N THR A 218 7.73 -12.98 28.28
CA THR A 218 8.68 -12.37 27.33
C THR A 218 8.11 -12.34 25.92
N ASN A 219 7.21 -13.27 25.59
CA ASN A 219 6.49 -13.36 24.33
C ASN A 219 5.11 -12.71 24.44
N ARG A 220 4.81 -11.73 23.57
CA ARG A 220 3.60 -10.90 23.68
C ARG A 220 2.80 -10.92 22.38
N PRO A 221 2.25 -12.08 21.99
CA PRO A 221 1.63 -12.27 20.69
C PRO A 221 0.22 -11.67 20.58
N LEU A 222 -0.41 -11.24 21.66
CA LEU A 222 -1.82 -10.85 21.70
C LEU A 222 -2.01 -9.35 21.66
N ARG A 223 -2.94 -8.89 20.84
CA ARG A 223 -3.55 -7.57 20.88
C ARG A 223 -4.73 -7.60 21.85
N MET A 224 -4.98 -6.48 22.53
CA MET A 224 -6.09 -6.33 23.45
C MET A 224 -6.96 -5.14 23.06
N VAL A 225 -8.28 -5.33 23.01
CA VAL A 225 -9.25 -4.27 22.76
C VAL A 225 -10.35 -4.36 23.82
N GLY A 226 -10.69 -3.23 24.43
CA GLY A 226 -11.75 -3.13 25.43
C GLY A 226 -12.88 -2.22 24.99
N ARG A 227 -14.12 -2.57 25.39
CA ARG A 227 -15.29 -1.70 25.23
C ARG A 227 -15.53 -0.93 26.50
N LEU A 228 -15.46 0.41 26.46
CA LEU A 228 -15.72 1.28 27.57
C LEU A 228 -17.16 1.11 28.10
N LYS A 229 -17.31 1.15 29.43
CA LYS A 229 -18.62 1.31 30.07
C LYS A 229 -19.20 2.68 29.73
N PRO A 230 -20.54 2.82 29.67
CA PRO A 230 -21.14 4.11 29.40
C PRO A 230 -20.70 5.18 30.40
N GLY A 231 -20.29 6.35 29.90
CA GLY A 231 -19.86 7.49 30.71
C GLY A 231 -18.39 7.48 31.15
N VAL A 232 -17.62 6.44 30.86
CA VAL A 232 -16.17 6.38 31.14
C VAL A 232 -15.41 7.11 30.06
N THR A 233 -14.51 8.03 30.47
CA THR A 233 -13.63 8.74 29.52
C THR A 233 -12.34 7.97 29.24
N ARG A 234 -11.66 8.31 28.15
CA ARG A 234 -10.37 7.73 27.78
C ARG A 234 -9.29 7.94 28.86
N GLU A 235 -9.29 9.11 29.47
CA GLU A 235 -8.34 9.47 30.54
C GLU A 235 -8.55 8.61 31.79
N GLN A 236 -9.81 8.36 32.16
CA GLN A 236 -10.16 7.44 33.25
C GLN A 236 -9.72 6.01 32.91
N ALA A 237 -9.92 5.60 31.67
CA ALA A 237 -9.48 4.29 31.19
C ALA A 237 -7.95 4.14 31.31
N LEU A 238 -7.20 5.12 30.82
CA LEU A 238 -5.75 5.10 30.88
C LEU A 238 -5.24 5.05 32.34
N ALA A 239 -5.82 5.85 33.23
CA ALA A 239 -5.44 5.88 34.64
C ALA A 239 -5.66 4.51 35.33
N ASN A 240 -6.82 3.88 35.12
CA ASN A 240 -7.12 2.54 35.67
C ASN A 240 -6.11 1.49 35.11
N LEU A 241 -5.90 1.43 33.78
CA LEU A 241 -4.99 0.49 33.17
C LEU A 241 -3.53 0.68 33.59
N GLN A 242 -3.09 1.91 33.81
CA GLN A 242 -1.76 2.21 34.38
C GLN A 242 -1.62 1.73 35.83
N THR A 243 -2.71 1.75 36.61
CA THR A 243 -2.72 1.17 37.96
C THR A 243 -2.53 -0.35 37.88
N ILE A 244 -3.23 -1.02 36.99
CA ILE A 244 -3.07 -2.46 36.70
C ILE A 244 -1.65 -2.77 36.23
N SER A 245 -1.07 -1.92 35.34
CA SER A 245 0.32 -2.08 34.90
C SER A 245 1.31 -2.08 36.07
N LYS A 246 1.12 -1.14 37.04
CA LYS A 246 1.98 -1.05 38.24
C LYS A 246 1.83 -2.27 39.13
N GLN A 247 0.62 -2.81 39.24
CA GLN A 247 0.39 -4.07 40.01
C GLN A 247 1.12 -5.24 39.35
N LEU A 248 1.02 -5.36 37.99
CA LEU A 248 1.76 -6.36 37.23
C LEU A 248 3.28 -6.21 37.36
N ALA A 249 3.79 -4.97 37.30
CA ALA A 249 5.22 -4.69 37.46
C ALA A 249 5.71 -5.09 38.87
N SER A 250 4.88 -4.93 39.88
CA SER A 250 5.22 -5.36 41.24
C SER A 250 5.16 -6.86 41.42
N ALA A 251 4.20 -7.54 40.78
CA ALA A 251 4.06 -8.99 40.85
C ALA A 251 5.10 -9.72 39.99
N TYR A 252 5.48 -9.16 38.81
CA TYR A 252 6.38 -9.77 37.84
C TYR A 252 7.49 -8.79 37.41
N PRO A 253 8.40 -8.38 38.32
CA PRO A 253 9.38 -7.32 38.03
C PRO A 253 10.40 -7.67 36.95
N LYS A 254 10.67 -8.97 36.71
CA LYS A 254 11.62 -9.39 35.67
C LYS A 254 11.13 -9.11 34.25
N THR A 255 9.82 -9.14 34.02
CA THR A 255 9.22 -9.04 32.68
C THR A 255 8.37 -7.79 32.47
N ASN A 256 7.87 -7.16 33.56
CA ASN A 256 6.88 -6.08 33.49
C ASN A 256 7.31 -4.77 34.17
N LYS A 257 8.52 -4.69 34.78
CA LYS A 257 8.99 -3.53 35.57
C LYS A 257 8.83 -2.18 34.86
N ASP A 258 9.20 -2.11 33.56
CA ASP A 258 9.22 -0.86 32.81
C ASP A 258 8.05 -0.76 31.81
N ARG A 259 7.00 -1.56 31.98
CA ARG A 259 5.85 -1.63 31.10
C ARG A 259 4.66 -0.87 31.65
N LEU A 260 4.10 0.01 30.82
CA LEU A 260 2.90 0.79 31.13
C LEU A 260 1.84 0.56 30.06
N ALA A 261 0.58 0.56 30.47
CA ALA A 261 -0.52 0.51 29.53
C ALA A 261 -0.62 1.85 28.76
N ARG A 262 -0.84 1.74 27.46
CA ARG A 262 -1.18 2.83 26.56
C ARG A 262 -2.48 2.52 25.86
N VAL A 263 -3.31 3.51 25.59
CA VAL A 263 -4.59 3.33 24.91
C VAL A 263 -4.69 4.21 23.67
N THR A 264 -5.27 3.66 22.60
CA THR A 264 -5.60 4.38 21.37
C THR A 264 -7.02 4.04 20.93
N ASP A 265 -7.61 4.88 20.09
CA ASP A 265 -8.89 4.55 19.47
C ASP A 265 -8.70 3.32 18.57
N THR A 266 -9.65 2.40 18.62
CA THR A 266 -9.59 1.20 17.75
C THR A 266 -9.83 1.59 16.30
N ARG A 267 -8.84 1.32 15.44
CA ARG A 267 -8.86 1.61 14.02
C ARG A 267 -8.60 0.34 13.23
N MET A 268 -9.00 0.38 11.97
CA MET A 268 -8.73 -0.72 11.03
C MET A 268 -7.23 -0.88 10.69
N LEU A 269 -6.43 0.18 10.92
CA LEU A 269 -4.99 0.16 10.74
C LEU A 269 -4.29 0.16 12.12
N PRO A 270 -3.32 -0.73 12.35
CA PRO A 270 -2.53 -0.72 13.58
C PRO A 270 -1.74 0.58 13.78
N GLU A 271 -1.50 0.97 15.04
CA GLU A 271 -0.82 2.24 15.37
C GLU A 271 0.62 2.30 14.86
N ASP A 272 1.34 1.19 14.84
CA ASP A 272 2.69 1.05 14.27
C ASP A 272 2.75 1.43 12.78
N SER A 273 1.67 1.15 12.05
CA SER A 273 1.53 1.44 10.62
C SER A 273 0.99 2.86 10.35
N LEU A 274 0.44 3.55 11.35
CA LEU A 274 -0.21 4.86 11.14
C LEU A 274 0.77 5.98 10.74
N SER A 275 2.00 5.95 11.24
CA SER A 275 3.02 6.95 10.87
C SER A 275 3.32 6.88 9.37
N SER A 276 3.55 5.69 8.85
CA SER A 276 3.77 5.46 7.42
C SER A 276 2.53 5.81 6.60
N ALA A 277 1.34 5.42 7.05
CA ALA A 277 0.08 5.74 6.37
C ALA A 277 -0.19 7.26 6.30
N ARG A 278 0.16 8.03 7.34
CA ARG A 278 0.05 9.50 7.35
C ARG A 278 0.99 10.14 6.33
N ILE A 279 2.25 9.68 6.26
CA ILE A 279 3.23 10.19 5.29
C ILE A 279 2.78 9.87 3.86
N ILE A 280 2.37 8.64 3.59
CA ILE A 280 1.85 8.23 2.27
C ILE A 280 0.63 9.07 1.90
N SER A 281 -0.29 9.29 2.84
CA SER A 281 -1.46 10.15 2.61
C SER A 281 -1.07 11.58 2.29
N ALA A 282 -0.12 12.16 3.01
CA ALA A 282 0.38 13.51 2.74
C ALA A 282 1.00 13.63 1.34
N ILE A 283 1.74 12.62 0.89
CA ILE A 283 2.29 12.55 -0.47
C ILE A 283 1.16 12.48 -1.51
N ILE A 284 0.16 11.63 -1.30
CA ILE A 284 -1.00 11.50 -2.19
C ILE A 284 -1.74 12.84 -2.29
N PHE A 285 -2.04 13.48 -1.15
CA PHE A 285 -2.71 14.79 -1.16
C PHE A 285 -1.86 15.89 -1.78
N GLY A 286 -0.54 15.85 -1.63
CA GLY A 286 0.38 16.73 -2.34
C GLY A 286 0.27 16.58 -3.86
N ILE A 287 0.32 15.35 -4.36
CA ILE A 287 0.17 15.05 -5.80
C ILE A 287 -1.21 15.47 -6.31
N VAL A 288 -2.28 15.14 -5.58
CA VAL A 288 -3.66 15.54 -5.93
C VAL A 288 -3.79 17.06 -5.95
N GLY A 289 -3.23 17.77 -4.96
CA GLY A 289 -3.21 19.23 -4.92
C GLY A 289 -2.52 19.84 -6.15
N LEU A 290 -1.40 19.26 -6.58
CA LEU A 290 -0.68 19.69 -7.78
C LEU A 290 -1.50 19.45 -9.06
N ILE A 291 -2.16 18.29 -9.18
CA ILE A 291 -3.05 17.97 -10.31
C ILE A 291 -4.24 18.94 -10.34
N LEU A 292 -4.84 19.20 -9.19
CA LEU A 292 -5.94 20.13 -9.05
C LEU A 292 -5.53 21.57 -9.43
N PHE A 293 -4.35 21.99 -8.98
CA PHE A 293 -3.78 23.29 -9.38
C PHE A 293 -3.59 23.38 -10.90
N ALA A 294 -3.08 22.34 -11.54
CA ALA A 294 -2.94 22.28 -13.00
C ALA A 294 -4.30 22.37 -13.70
N ALA A 295 -5.32 21.65 -13.21
CA ALA A 295 -6.68 21.73 -13.76
C ALA A 295 -7.31 23.12 -13.57
N CYS A 296 -7.16 23.73 -12.38
CA CYS A 296 -7.61 25.10 -12.12
C CYS A 296 -6.94 26.11 -13.08
N SER A 297 -5.62 25.96 -13.31
CA SER A 297 -4.87 26.79 -14.26
C SER A 297 -5.43 26.68 -15.68
N ASN A 298 -5.82 25.47 -16.10
CA ASN A 298 -6.47 25.25 -17.40
C ASN A 298 -7.80 25.99 -17.49
N VAL A 299 -8.65 25.87 -16.48
CA VAL A 299 -9.96 26.53 -16.46
C VAL A 299 -9.80 28.04 -16.41
N VAL A 300 -8.88 28.56 -15.61
CA VAL A 300 -8.56 30.01 -15.61
C VAL A 300 -8.14 30.47 -16.98
N ASN A 301 -7.25 29.77 -17.68
CA ASN A 301 -6.82 30.11 -19.03
C ASN A 301 -7.99 30.10 -20.03
N LEU A 302 -8.89 29.12 -19.94
CA LEU A 302 -10.09 29.02 -20.79
C LEU A 302 -11.10 30.12 -20.48
N LEU A 303 -11.32 30.44 -19.20
CA LEU A 303 -12.21 31.56 -18.80
C LEU A 303 -11.68 32.92 -19.23
N LEU A 304 -10.37 33.17 -19.16
CA LEU A 304 -9.72 34.37 -19.68
C LEU A 304 -9.89 34.47 -21.20
N ALA A 305 -9.79 33.34 -21.93
CA ALA A 305 -10.06 33.28 -23.35
C ALA A 305 -11.54 33.63 -23.66
N LEU A 306 -12.47 33.08 -22.89
CA LEU A 306 -13.91 33.35 -23.03
C LEU A 306 -14.24 34.82 -22.72
N ALA A 307 -13.64 35.39 -21.69
CA ALA A 307 -13.81 36.81 -21.32
C ALA A 307 -13.32 37.76 -22.41
N SER A 308 -12.27 37.38 -23.13
CA SER A 308 -11.76 38.22 -24.24
C SER A 308 -12.69 38.19 -25.46
N THR A 309 -13.31 37.07 -25.79
CA THR A 309 -14.34 37.02 -26.87
C THR A 309 -15.62 37.78 -26.54
N ARG A 310 -15.88 37.99 -25.23
CA ARG A 310 -17.05 38.73 -24.72
C ARG A 310 -16.76 40.18 -24.33
N ARG A 311 -15.57 40.67 -24.68
CA ARG A 311 -15.13 42.01 -24.25
C ARG A 311 -16.16 43.12 -24.63
N HIS A 312 -16.69 43.07 -25.85
CA HIS A 312 -17.69 44.05 -26.31
C HIS A 312 -18.99 43.99 -25.49
N GLU A 313 -19.48 42.79 -25.19
CA GLU A 313 -20.67 42.57 -24.35
C GLU A 313 -20.46 43.11 -22.92
N ILE A 314 -19.30 42.84 -22.31
CA ILE A 314 -18.94 43.33 -20.97
C ILE A 314 -18.86 44.88 -20.97
N LEU A 315 -18.27 45.49 -22.01
CA LEU A 315 -18.17 46.94 -22.16
C LEU A 315 -19.56 47.59 -22.30
N VAL A 316 -20.47 47.05 -23.10
CA VAL A 316 -21.85 47.52 -23.25
C VAL A 316 -22.60 47.46 -21.92
N ARG A 317 -22.45 46.35 -21.16
CA ARG A 317 -23.06 46.22 -19.82
C ARG A 317 -22.49 47.22 -18.82
N ALA A 318 -21.19 47.42 -18.82
CA ALA A 318 -20.55 48.40 -17.95
C ALA A 318 -21.02 49.84 -18.30
N ALA A 319 -21.20 50.14 -19.58
CA ALA A 319 -21.75 51.43 -20.04
C ALA A 319 -23.23 51.62 -19.64
N LEU A 320 -24.01 50.54 -19.55
CA LEU A 320 -25.39 50.51 -19.07
C LEU A 320 -25.51 50.49 -17.53
N GLY A 321 -24.39 50.61 -16.77
CA GLY A 321 -24.39 50.78 -15.33
C GLY A 321 -24.18 49.46 -14.51
N ALA A 322 -23.74 48.35 -15.12
CA ALA A 322 -23.44 47.16 -14.39
C ALA A 322 -22.28 47.37 -13.38
N THR A 323 -22.50 47.00 -12.11
CA THR A 323 -21.51 47.17 -11.05
C THR A 323 -20.41 46.10 -11.15
N ARG A 324 -19.20 46.45 -10.65
CA ARG A 324 -18.08 45.48 -10.55
C ARG A 324 -18.47 44.16 -9.87
N LYS A 325 -19.27 44.23 -8.78
CA LYS A 325 -19.74 43.07 -8.03
C LYS A 325 -20.64 42.17 -8.89
N GLN A 326 -21.44 42.75 -9.79
CA GLN A 326 -22.30 41.99 -10.70
C GLN A 326 -21.47 41.24 -11.75
N LEU A 327 -20.44 41.87 -12.33
CA LEU A 327 -19.57 41.22 -13.32
C LEU A 327 -18.75 40.09 -12.70
N ILE A 328 -18.19 40.29 -11.49
CA ILE A 328 -17.46 39.23 -10.76
C ILE A 328 -18.40 38.09 -10.44
N ARG A 329 -19.63 38.35 -9.96
CA ARG A 329 -20.60 37.32 -9.64
C ARG A 329 -20.96 36.46 -10.85
N GLU A 330 -21.12 37.02 -12.03
CA GLU A 330 -21.40 36.24 -13.24
C GLU A 330 -20.27 35.28 -13.56
N VAL A 331 -19.01 35.71 -13.50
CA VAL A 331 -17.84 34.84 -13.73
C VAL A 331 -17.72 33.74 -12.66
N LEU A 332 -18.02 34.07 -11.38
CA LEU A 332 -18.05 33.09 -10.31
C LEU A 332 -19.16 32.04 -10.49
N VAL A 333 -20.33 32.46 -11.03
CA VAL A 333 -21.39 31.48 -11.35
C VAL A 333 -20.97 30.59 -12.52
N ASP A 334 -20.37 31.16 -13.58
CA ASP A 334 -19.86 30.39 -14.73
C ASP A 334 -18.83 29.33 -14.24
N SER A 335 -17.85 29.75 -13.44
CA SER A 335 -16.81 28.87 -12.91
C SER A 335 -17.34 27.79 -11.94
N THR A 336 -18.31 28.14 -11.08
CA THR A 336 -18.93 27.20 -10.14
C THR A 336 -19.76 26.15 -10.87
N LEU A 337 -20.46 26.54 -11.95
CA LEU A 337 -21.19 25.59 -12.80
C LEU A 337 -20.25 24.61 -13.53
N ILE A 338 -19.12 25.12 -14.05
CA ILE A 338 -18.08 24.27 -14.66
C ILE A 338 -17.49 23.31 -13.61
N ALA A 339 -17.17 23.82 -12.42
CA ALA A 339 -16.65 23.02 -11.32
C ALA A 339 -17.68 21.98 -10.84
N GLY A 340 -18.95 22.34 -10.78
CA GLY A 340 -20.05 21.41 -10.46
C GLY A 340 -20.17 20.27 -11.47
N GLY A 341 -20.14 20.59 -12.77
CA GLY A 341 -20.11 19.59 -13.83
C GLY A 341 -18.87 18.68 -13.75
N GLY A 342 -17.70 19.27 -13.50
CA GLY A 342 -16.46 18.56 -13.28
C GLY A 342 -16.50 17.65 -12.05
N GLY A 343 -17.08 18.13 -10.94
CA GLY A 343 -17.24 17.37 -9.69
C GLY A 343 -18.16 16.16 -9.85
N VAL A 344 -19.33 16.34 -10.49
CA VAL A 344 -20.27 15.23 -10.75
C VAL A 344 -19.63 14.17 -11.65
N LEU A 345 -18.99 14.60 -12.74
CA LEU A 345 -18.31 13.67 -13.65
C LEU A 345 -17.10 13.02 -12.97
N GLY A 346 -16.34 13.77 -12.16
CA GLY A 346 -15.21 13.27 -11.39
C GLY A 346 -15.60 12.24 -10.35
N LEU A 347 -16.68 12.48 -9.59
CA LEU A 347 -17.26 11.52 -8.66
C LEU A 347 -17.71 10.22 -9.36
N PHE A 348 -18.34 10.37 -10.52
CA PHE A 348 -18.75 9.23 -11.35
C PHE A 348 -17.53 8.41 -11.85
N LEU A 349 -16.48 9.07 -12.32
CA LEU A 349 -15.24 8.42 -12.76
C LEU A 349 -14.54 7.70 -11.60
N ALA A 350 -14.47 8.32 -10.41
CA ALA A 350 -13.93 7.70 -9.21
C ALA A 350 -14.73 6.45 -8.81
N PHE A 351 -16.07 6.56 -8.83
CA PHE A 351 -16.96 5.41 -8.56
C PHE A 351 -16.72 4.25 -9.54
N LEU A 352 -16.63 4.53 -10.83
CA LEU A 352 -16.33 3.51 -11.84
C LEU A 352 -14.96 2.89 -11.62
N GLY A 353 -13.94 3.71 -11.33
CA GLY A 353 -12.58 3.24 -11.06
C GLY A 353 -12.53 2.29 -9.87
N PHE A 354 -13.17 2.64 -8.75
CA PHE A 354 -13.25 1.76 -7.58
C PHE A 354 -14.06 0.50 -7.85
N ARG A 355 -15.16 0.61 -8.58
CA ARG A 355 -15.96 -0.56 -8.96
C ARG A 355 -15.14 -1.57 -9.78
N GLN A 356 -14.28 -1.09 -10.69
CA GLN A 356 -13.37 -1.95 -11.45
C GLN A 356 -12.27 -2.53 -10.54
N LEU A 357 -11.73 -1.71 -9.63
CA LEU A 357 -10.73 -2.16 -8.67
C LEU A 357 -11.26 -3.27 -7.74
N LEU A 358 -12.50 -3.14 -7.26
CA LEU A 358 -13.15 -4.17 -6.43
C LEU A 358 -13.45 -5.48 -7.19
N GLN A 359 -13.54 -5.42 -8.52
CA GLN A 359 -13.66 -6.63 -9.35
C GLN A 359 -12.30 -7.30 -9.56
N PHE A 360 -11.21 -6.55 -9.39
CA PHE A 360 -9.87 -7.10 -9.45
C PHE A 360 -9.63 -7.93 -8.17
N LYS A 361 -9.58 -9.25 -8.36
CA LYS A 361 -9.29 -10.22 -7.31
C LYS A 361 -7.90 -10.78 -7.58
N PRO A 362 -6.86 -10.23 -6.97
CA PRO A 362 -5.52 -10.80 -7.15
C PRO A 362 -5.56 -12.27 -6.73
N TYR A 363 -5.13 -13.12 -7.63
CA TYR A 363 -5.00 -14.54 -7.36
C TYR A 363 -3.63 -14.77 -6.74
N PHE A 364 -3.64 -15.29 -5.52
CA PHE A 364 -2.43 -15.74 -4.83
C PHE A 364 -2.42 -17.26 -4.84
N PRO A 365 -1.46 -17.89 -5.51
CA PRO A 365 -1.31 -19.33 -5.48
C PRO A 365 -1.23 -19.84 -4.04
N GLY A 366 -1.96 -20.88 -3.72
CA GLY A 366 -2.11 -21.37 -2.36
C GLY A 366 -3.23 -20.71 -1.56
N LEU A 367 -3.41 -19.39 -1.67
CA LEU A 367 -4.47 -18.63 -0.98
C LEU A 367 -5.73 -18.43 -1.83
N GLY A 368 -5.64 -18.66 -3.14
CA GLY A 368 -6.73 -18.39 -4.08
C GLY A 368 -6.88 -16.90 -4.39
N SER A 369 -8.07 -16.48 -4.81
CA SER A 369 -8.36 -15.07 -5.04
C SER A 369 -8.73 -14.39 -3.72
N LEU A 370 -7.85 -13.52 -3.23
CA LEU A 370 -8.14 -12.66 -2.09
C LEU A 370 -9.01 -11.48 -2.56
N PRO A 371 -10.25 -11.33 -2.05
CA PRO A 371 -11.03 -10.15 -2.36
C PRO A 371 -10.40 -8.92 -1.71
N LEU A 372 -10.32 -7.81 -2.42
CA LEU A 372 -10.07 -6.51 -1.79
C LEU A 372 -11.32 -6.18 -0.97
N THR A 373 -11.25 -6.35 0.34
CA THR A 373 -12.41 -6.19 1.25
C THR A 373 -12.58 -4.76 1.72
N ILE A 374 -11.59 -3.88 1.47
CA ILE A 374 -11.74 -2.46 1.80
C ILE A 374 -12.75 -1.85 0.82
N ASP A 375 -13.84 -1.37 1.38
CA ASP A 375 -14.83 -0.63 0.60
C ASP A 375 -14.34 0.82 0.39
N PHE A 376 -13.71 1.06 -0.75
CA PHE A 376 -13.27 2.39 -1.18
C PHE A 376 -14.38 3.20 -1.86
N LEU A 377 -15.59 2.68 -1.94
CA LEU A 377 -16.69 3.42 -2.57
C LEU A 377 -16.97 4.73 -1.82
N PRO A 378 -17.20 5.82 -2.54
CA PRO A 378 -17.51 7.11 -1.95
C PRO A 378 -18.74 7.05 -1.03
N ASP A 379 -18.53 7.29 0.26
CA ASP A 379 -19.58 7.45 1.26
C ASP A 379 -20.04 8.92 1.38
N MET A 380 -20.96 9.20 2.30
CA MET A 380 -21.46 10.57 2.53
C MET A 380 -20.36 11.55 2.92
N THR A 381 -19.32 11.10 3.62
CA THR A 381 -18.17 11.93 4.00
C THR A 381 -17.36 12.33 2.78
N VAL A 382 -17.10 11.37 1.89
CA VAL A 382 -16.38 11.60 0.62
C VAL A 382 -17.23 12.51 -0.30
N MET A 383 -18.54 12.29 -0.36
CA MET A 383 -19.45 13.13 -1.16
C MET A 383 -19.45 14.57 -0.65
N ALA A 384 -19.54 14.78 0.66
CA ALA A 384 -19.49 16.11 1.28
C ALA A 384 -18.15 16.80 1.05
N ALA A 385 -17.03 16.09 1.23
CA ALA A 385 -15.69 16.62 0.96
C ALA A 385 -15.50 16.97 -0.52
N THR A 386 -15.97 16.13 -1.44
CA THR A 386 -15.96 16.44 -2.88
C THR A 386 -16.84 17.67 -3.20
N GLY A 387 -18.00 17.80 -2.58
CA GLY A 387 -18.87 19.00 -2.71
C GLY A 387 -18.19 20.27 -2.22
N ALA A 388 -17.52 20.22 -1.07
CA ALA A 388 -16.73 21.33 -0.54
C ALA A 388 -15.58 21.69 -1.49
N LEU A 389 -14.87 20.68 -2.02
CA LEU A 389 -13.80 20.88 -2.99
C LEU A 389 -14.29 21.53 -4.28
N VAL A 390 -15.43 21.09 -4.82
CA VAL A 390 -16.10 21.71 -5.99
C VAL A 390 -16.34 23.20 -5.75
N PHE A 391 -16.87 23.54 -4.59
CA PHE A 391 -17.15 24.92 -4.23
C PHE A 391 -15.87 25.78 -4.16
N VAL A 392 -14.85 25.29 -3.46
CA VAL A 392 -13.54 25.96 -3.33
C VAL A 392 -12.89 26.16 -4.71
N VAL A 393 -12.88 25.12 -5.54
CA VAL A 393 -12.32 25.17 -6.89
C VAL A 393 -13.11 26.12 -7.80
N GLY A 394 -14.44 26.11 -7.70
CA GLY A 394 -15.30 27.04 -8.45
C GLY A 394 -15.01 28.50 -8.11
N LEU A 395 -14.84 28.82 -6.82
CA LEU A 395 -14.44 30.15 -6.38
C LEU A 395 -13.02 30.51 -6.83
N ALA A 396 -12.06 29.63 -6.63
CA ALA A 396 -10.66 29.87 -6.98
C ALA A 396 -10.46 30.12 -8.49
N THR A 397 -11.10 29.29 -9.33
CA THR A 397 -11.01 29.42 -10.80
C THR A 397 -11.74 30.64 -11.34
N GLY A 398 -12.81 31.11 -10.69
CA GLY A 398 -13.59 32.28 -11.10
C GLY A 398 -13.02 33.60 -10.58
N PHE A 399 -12.25 33.56 -9.48
CA PHE A 399 -11.79 34.79 -8.82
C PHE A 399 -10.85 35.63 -9.70
N VAL A 400 -9.82 35.01 -10.28
CA VAL A 400 -8.83 35.70 -11.12
C VAL A 400 -9.48 36.25 -12.39
N PRO A 401 -10.23 35.49 -13.20
CA PRO A 401 -10.93 36.02 -14.35
C PRO A 401 -11.98 37.08 -13.99
N GLY A 402 -12.67 36.93 -12.85
CA GLY A 402 -13.66 37.89 -12.36
C GLY A 402 -13.07 39.25 -12.03
N LEU A 403 -11.93 39.29 -11.32
CA LEU A 403 -11.20 40.54 -11.07
C LEU A 403 -10.75 41.20 -12.37
N TYR A 404 -10.29 40.42 -13.33
CA TYR A 404 -9.79 40.91 -14.61
C TYR A 404 -10.90 41.48 -15.47
N SER A 405 -12.07 40.87 -15.50
CA SER A 405 -13.24 41.31 -16.28
C SER A 405 -13.91 42.56 -15.69
N SER A 406 -13.67 42.83 -14.40
CA SER A 406 -14.31 43.91 -13.66
C SER A 406 -13.65 45.28 -13.82
N THR A 407 -12.49 45.38 -14.51
CA THR A 407 -11.77 46.65 -14.76
C THR A 407 -11.70 46.97 -16.25
N PRO A 408 -12.83 47.29 -16.91
CA PRO A 408 -12.81 47.72 -18.29
C PRO A 408 -12.26 49.15 -18.37
N ASN A 409 -11.20 49.38 -19.15
CA ASN A 409 -10.72 50.70 -19.46
C ASN A 409 -11.56 51.30 -20.59
N LEU A 410 -12.66 52.01 -20.22
CA LEU A 410 -13.59 52.59 -21.16
C LEU A 410 -12.92 53.62 -22.10
N ALA A 411 -11.92 54.39 -21.59
CA ALA A 411 -11.21 55.38 -22.37
C ALA A 411 -10.39 54.76 -23.53
N ALA A 412 -9.68 53.64 -23.25
CA ALA A 412 -8.92 52.89 -24.27
C ALA A 412 -9.83 52.16 -25.28
N ALA A 413 -11.06 51.82 -24.89
CA ALA A 413 -12.05 51.18 -25.77
C ALA A 413 -12.71 52.15 -26.74
N LEU A 414 -12.85 53.43 -26.37
CA LEU A 414 -13.42 54.48 -27.18
C LEU A 414 -12.41 55.13 -28.14
N SER A 415 -11.13 55.14 -27.81
CA SER A 415 -10.07 55.72 -28.64
C SER A 415 -9.58 54.83 -29.79
N GLY A 416 -10.11 53.63 -29.96
CA GLY A 416 -9.65 52.71 -31.01
C GLY A 416 -8.19 52.24 -30.86
N GLU A 417 -7.48 52.77 -29.87
CA GLU A 417 -6.10 52.37 -29.57
C GLU A 417 -6.06 50.93 -29.06
N ILE A 418 -5.41 50.09 -29.83
CA ILE A 418 -5.02 48.73 -29.38
C ILE A 418 -4.07 48.94 -28.21
N ALA A 419 -4.64 49.03 -27.00
CA ALA A 419 -3.85 49.26 -25.80
C ALA A 419 -2.73 48.20 -25.69
N VAL A 420 -1.52 48.68 -25.52
CA VAL A 420 -0.24 47.93 -25.25
C VAL A 420 -0.32 47.06 -23.96
N GLY A 421 -1.51 46.71 -23.49
CA GLY A 421 -1.77 45.82 -22.34
C GLY A 421 -1.53 44.32 -22.64
N GLY A 422 -1.15 43.94 -23.85
CA GLY A 422 -0.88 42.55 -24.25
C GLY A 422 0.26 41.88 -23.56
N THR A 423 1.26 42.61 -23.10
CA THR A 423 2.46 42.05 -22.48
C THR A 423 2.21 41.45 -21.10
N ARG A 424 1.37 42.05 -20.25
CA ARG A 424 1.07 41.56 -18.89
C ARG A 424 0.20 40.29 -18.90
N LYS A 425 -0.78 40.22 -19.79
CA LYS A 425 -1.64 39.06 -19.99
C LYS A 425 -0.84 37.84 -20.47
N GLY A 426 0.04 38.04 -21.45
CA GLY A 426 0.90 37.00 -21.98
C GLY A 426 1.84 36.45 -20.94
N ARG A 427 2.37 37.27 -20.03
CA ARG A 427 3.27 36.83 -18.95
C ARG A 427 2.56 35.93 -17.93
N ILE A 428 1.37 36.27 -17.46
CA ILE A 428 0.59 35.47 -16.51
C ILE A 428 0.27 34.10 -17.10
N ARG A 429 -0.19 34.04 -18.35
CA ARG A 429 -0.49 32.80 -19.04
C ARG A 429 0.75 31.93 -19.22
N ASN A 430 1.86 32.51 -19.66
CA ASN A 430 3.12 31.76 -19.80
C ASN A 430 3.62 31.24 -18.46
N LEU A 431 3.45 32.00 -17.37
CA LEU A 431 3.75 31.56 -16.02
C LEU A 431 2.89 30.36 -15.61
N LEU A 432 1.58 30.44 -15.82
CA LEU A 432 0.67 29.32 -15.51
C LEU A 432 1.03 28.05 -16.29
N VAL A 433 1.39 28.19 -17.58
CA VAL A 433 1.84 27.03 -18.39
C VAL A 433 3.19 26.51 -17.90
N ALA A 434 4.15 27.38 -17.56
CA ALA A 434 5.44 26.96 -17.03
C ALA A 434 5.29 26.19 -15.71
N VAL A 435 4.47 26.70 -14.79
CA VAL A 435 4.17 26.01 -13.51
C VAL A 435 3.48 24.67 -13.76
N GLN A 436 2.53 24.62 -14.70
CA GLN A 436 1.84 23.38 -15.05
C GLN A 436 2.79 22.33 -15.63
N VAL A 437 3.72 22.74 -16.52
CA VAL A 437 4.76 21.85 -17.03
C VAL A 437 5.69 21.41 -15.91
N ALA A 438 6.05 22.31 -14.98
CA ALA A 438 6.88 21.96 -13.83
C ALA A 438 6.20 20.92 -12.92
N VAL A 439 4.91 21.10 -12.63
CA VAL A 439 4.11 20.12 -11.86
C VAL A 439 4.07 18.77 -12.57
N CYS A 440 3.80 18.76 -13.87
CA CYS A 440 3.78 17.54 -14.67
C CYS A 440 5.13 16.84 -14.65
N THR A 441 6.23 17.58 -14.83
CA THR A 441 7.61 17.08 -14.76
C THR A 441 7.90 16.46 -13.40
N LEU A 442 7.52 17.12 -12.30
CA LEU A 442 7.68 16.62 -10.93
C LEU A 442 6.95 15.29 -10.74
N VAL A 443 5.68 15.20 -11.13
CA VAL A 443 4.89 13.97 -10.98
C VAL A 443 5.47 12.84 -11.84
N PHE A 444 5.91 13.14 -13.06
CA PHE A 444 6.53 12.14 -13.95
C PHE A 444 7.88 11.64 -13.43
N ILE A 445 8.68 12.50 -12.78
CA ILE A 445 9.88 12.04 -12.09
C ILE A 445 9.49 11.04 -10.99
N GLY A 446 8.44 11.32 -10.20
CA GLY A 446 7.91 10.38 -9.21
C GLY A 446 7.50 9.04 -9.82
N VAL A 447 6.79 9.03 -10.96
CA VAL A 447 6.45 7.80 -11.70
C VAL A 447 7.73 7.05 -12.13
N GLY A 448 8.70 7.76 -12.70
CA GLY A 448 9.96 7.17 -13.15
C GLY A 448 10.79 6.58 -12.02
N LEU A 449 10.81 7.24 -10.85
CA LEU A 449 11.50 6.73 -9.66
C LEU A 449 10.81 5.47 -9.10
N CYS A 450 9.48 5.43 -9.03
CA CYS A 450 8.74 4.23 -8.62
C CYS A 450 8.97 3.08 -9.59
N PHE A 451 8.98 3.36 -10.89
CA PHE A 451 9.29 2.36 -11.92
C PHE A 451 10.72 1.81 -11.74
N ARG A 452 11.70 2.70 -11.53
CA ARG A 452 13.09 2.31 -11.31
C ARG A 452 13.28 1.51 -10.02
N SER A 453 12.60 1.91 -8.94
CA SER A 453 12.57 1.17 -7.69
C SER A 453 12.02 -0.25 -7.86
N LEU A 454 10.90 -0.40 -8.59
CA LEU A 454 10.33 -1.71 -8.88
C LEU A 454 11.26 -2.56 -9.77
N GLU A 455 11.93 -1.95 -10.74
CA GLU A 455 12.93 -2.61 -11.58
C GLU A 455 14.12 -3.09 -10.74
N ASN A 456 14.63 -2.26 -9.84
CA ASN A 456 15.71 -2.62 -8.92
C ASN A 456 15.32 -3.78 -8.01
N LEU A 457 14.07 -3.74 -7.44
CA LEU A 457 13.55 -4.83 -6.61
C LEU A 457 13.42 -6.15 -7.38
N ARG A 458 13.02 -6.10 -8.66
CA ARG A 458 12.91 -7.29 -9.51
C ARG A 458 14.27 -7.90 -9.87
N ASN A 459 15.29 -7.07 -9.97
CA ASN A 459 16.64 -7.46 -10.37
C ASN A 459 17.60 -7.59 -9.19
N VAL A 460 17.09 -7.53 -7.95
CA VAL A 460 17.91 -7.66 -6.75
C VAL A 460 18.55 -9.03 -6.72
N ASN A 461 19.82 -9.08 -6.35
CA ASN A 461 20.49 -10.36 -6.07
C ASN A 461 19.98 -10.88 -4.72
N LEU A 462 19.17 -11.93 -4.77
CA LEU A 462 18.60 -12.55 -3.58
C LEU A 462 19.62 -13.38 -2.80
N GLY A 463 20.80 -13.69 -3.39
CA GLY A 463 21.80 -14.60 -2.82
C GLY A 463 21.46 -16.08 -3.03
N PHE A 464 20.31 -16.37 -3.66
CA PHE A 464 19.87 -17.73 -3.98
C PHE A 464 19.13 -17.78 -5.32
N THR A 465 18.99 -18.97 -5.88
CA THR A 465 18.26 -19.20 -7.12
C THR A 465 16.77 -19.39 -6.82
N HIS A 466 15.94 -18.42 -7.20
CA HIS A 466 14.49 -18.48 -6.99
C HIS A 466 13.73 -19.24 -8.08
N ARG A 467 14.32 -19.38 -9.27
CA ARG A 467 13.67 -20.05 -10.40
C ARG A 467 13.56 -21.55 -10.19
N ASN A 468 12.45 -22.13 -10.64
CA ASN A 468 12.20 -23.57 -10.60
C ASN A 468 12.15 -24.20 -9.21
N ILE A 469 11.73 -23.45 -8.20
CA ILE A 469 11.56 -23.96 -6.83
C ILE A 469 10.09 -24.02 -6.48
N ALA A 470 9.60 -25.21 -6.15
CA ALA A 470 8.30 -25.45 -5.52
C ALA A 470 8.44 -25.39 -4.00
N ILE A 471 7.46 -24.86 -3.31
CA ILE A 471 7.35 -24.77 -1.87
C ILE A 471 6.10 -25.51 -1.44
N LEU A 472 6.20 -26.39 -0.46
CA LEU A 472 5.07 -27.06 0.15
C LEU A 472 5.18 -26.94 1.66
N THR A 473 4.10 -26.58 2.35
CA THR A 473 4.08 -26.62 3.82
C THR A 473 3.99 -28.07 4.30
N THR A 474 4.75 -28.40 5.33
CA THR A 474 4.78 -29.74 5.89
C THR A 474 4.64 -29.69 7.40
N ASP A 475 3.50 -29.20 7.88
CA ASP A 475 3.23 -29.20 9.31
C ASP A 475 2.85 -30.60 9.79
N LEU A 476 3.77 -31.23 10.50
CA LEU A 476 3.60 -32.58 11.04
C LEU A 476 3.00 -32.62 12.46
N GLN A 477 2.73 -31.47 13.06
CA GLN A 477 2.22 -31.41 14.43
C GLN A 477 0.92 -32.21 14.60
N ALA A 478 0.07 -32.19 13.58
CA ALA A 478 -1.21 -32.90 13.60
C ALA A 478 -1.09 -34.42 13.37
N VAL A 479 0.07 -34.90 12.90
CA VAL A 479 0.25 -36.32 12.52
C VAL A 479 1.42 -37.02 13.24
N ALA A 480 2.31 -36.27 13.89
CA ALA A 480 3.42 -36.80 14.66
C ALA A 480 3.18 -36.61 16.16
N SER A 481 3.18 -37.71 16.92
CA SER A 481 3.02 -37.69 18.38
C SER A 481 4.34 -37.53 19.15
N SER A 482 5.48 -37.62 18.46
CA SER A 482 6.82 -37.48 19.04
C SER A 482 7.83 -36.98 18.00
N GLU A 483 8.94 -36.43 18.47
CA GLU A 483 10.07 -36.00 17.63
C GLU A 483 10.59 -37.13 16.74
N ASP A 484 10.80 -38.34 17.30
CA ASP A 484 11.27 -39.49 16.55
C ASP A 484 10.32 -39.91 15.42
N GLN A 485 9.03 -39.82 15.67
CA GLN A 485 8.03 -40.05 14.64
C GLN A 485 8.07 -38.95 13.57
N GLY A 486 8.17 -37.70 13.99
CA GLY A 486 8.27 -36.55 13.08
C GLY A 486 9.49 -36.64 12.16
N ARG A 487 10.66 -36.98 12.69
CA ARG A 487 11.86 -37.18 11.88
C ARG A 487 11.69 -38.31 10.84
N LYS A 488 11.03 -39.41 11.20
CA LYS A 488 10.72 -40.52 10.27
C LYS A 488 9.72 -40.07 9.18
N LEU A 489 8.75 -39.24 9.53
CA LEU A 489 7.80 -38.69 8.55
C LEU A 489 8.49 -37.74 7.60
N TYR A 490 9.40 -36.87 8.07
CA TYR A 490 10.18 -36.00 7.18
C TYR A 490 11.08 -36.81 6.22
N ALA A 491 11.68 -37.89 6.67
CA ALA A 491 12.44 -38.77 5.78
C ALA A 491 11.54 -39.36 4.67
N ARG A 492 10.33 -39.82 5.02
CA ARG A 492 9.35 -40.32 4.04
C ARG A 492 8.89 -39.23 3.06
N ILE A 493 8.62 -38.02 3.55
CA ILE A 493 8.24 -36.86 2.71
C ILE A 493 9.35 -36.55 1.72
N ARG A 494 10.60 -36.49 2.19
CA ARG A 494 11.77 -36.21 1.33
C ARG A 494 11.96 -37.30 0.28
N GLU A 495 11.82 -38.55 0.66
CA GLU A 495 11.92 -39.69 -0.25
C GLU A 495 10.81 -39.66 -1.32
N ALA A 496 9.55 -39.48 -0.90
CA ALA A 496 8.41 -39.43 -1.81
C ALA A 496 8.53 -38.27 -2.81
N ALA A 497 9.00 -37.09 -2.38
CA ALA A 497 9.21 -35.95 -3.24
C ALA A 497 10.38 -36.17 -4.24
N SER A 498 11.48 -36.81 -3.78
CA SER A 498 12.66 -37.06 -4.61
C SER A 498 12.42 -38.10 -5.71
N GLN A 499 11.45 -39.01 -5.53
CA GLN A 499 11.08 -40.02 -6.54
C GLN A 499 10.31 -39.45 -7.73
N ILE A 500 9.85 -38.19 -7.68
CA ILE A 500 9.11 -37.56 -8.76
C ILE A 500 10.08 -37.20 -9.89
N TYR A 501 9.84 -37.70 -11.12
CA TYR A 501 10.73 -37.57 -12.27
C TYR A 501 11.19 -36.13 -12.57
N GLY A 502 10.37 -35.16 -12.29
CA GLY A 502 10.67 -33.73 -12.55
C GLY A 502 11.40 -33.02 -11.42
N VAL A 503 11.68 -33.66 -10.30
CA VAL A 503 12.38 -33.10 -9.15
C VAL A 503 13.88 -33.40 -9.27
N GLU A 504 14.71 -32.37 -9.12
CA GLU A 504 16.19 -32.46 -9.20
C GLU A 504 16.82 -32.59 -7.80
N SER A 505 16.29 -31.84 -6.84
CA SER A 505 16.72 -31.88 -5.45
C SER A 505 15.58 -31.48 -4.51
N VAL A 506 15.65 -31.98 -3.29
CA VAL A 506 14.65 -31.69 -2.24
C VAL A 506 15.39 -31.28 -0.98
N SER A 507 14.89 -30.28 -0.31
CA SER A 507 15.34 -29.80 0.98
C SER A 507 14.16 -29.54 1.91
N ILE A 508 14.41 -29.63 3.22
CA ILE A 508 13.45 -29.25 4.25
C ILE A 508 14.04 -28.12 5.06
N ALA A 509 13.25 -27.07 5.30
CA ALA A 509 13.70 -25.89 6.01
C ALA A 509 12.61 -25.33 6.93
N GLY A 510 13.02 -24.75 8.05
CA GLY A 510 12.12 -24.09 9.02
C GLY A 510 11.57 -22.76 8.52
N ASP A 511 12.23 -22.17 7.53
CA ASP A 511 11.78 -20.90 6.93
C ASP A 511 12.12 -20.86 5.45
N VAL A 512 11.38 -20.04 4.72
CA VAL A 512 11.60 -19.76 3.30
C VAL A 512 12.23 -18.38 3.17
N PRO A 513 13.33 -18.22 2.43
CA PRO A 513 13.91 -16.89 2.22
C PRO A 513 12.88 -15.88 1.70
N VAL A 514 12.97 -14.63 2.19
CA VAL A 514 12.03 -13.53 1.88
C VAL A 514 10.61 -13.81 2.40
N SER A 515 10.50 -14.42 3.58
CA SER A 515 9.21 -14.83 4.20
C SER A 515 8.37 -13.66 4.75
N GLN A 516 8.91 -12.43 4.78
CA GLN A 516 8.30 -11.27 5.46
C GLN A 516 8.06 -11.50 6.97
N SER A 517 8.70 -12.50 7.51
CA SER A 517 8.75 -12.80 8.95
C SER A 517 10.17 -12.56 9.44
N GLU A 518 10.32 -11.90 10.58
CA GLU A 518 11.65 -11.78 11.18
C GLU A 518 12.24 -13.16 11.56
N GLY A 519 11.44 -14.20 11.44
CA GLY A 519 11.85 -15.58 11.74
C GLY A 519 12.24 -15.76 13.19
N ASN A 520 13.06 -16.75 13.43
CA ASN A 520 13.64 -17.00 14.73
C ASN A 520 14.86 -16.10 14.95
N VAL A 521 15.01 -15.56 16.16
CA VAL A 521 16.12 -14.68 16.54
C VAL A 521 16.74 -15.21 17.83
N GLU A 522 18.07 -15.34 17.84
CA GLU A 522 18.83 -15.75 19.02
C GLU A 522 19.78 -14.65 19.50
N GLN A 523 20.02 -14.62 20.80
CA GLN A 523 21.07 -13.78 21.37
C GLN A 523 22.41 -14.51 21.25
N VAL A 524 23.29 -13.93 20.44
CA VAL A 524 24.60 -14.48 20.11
C VAL A 524 25.69 -13.65 20.74
N ARG A 525 26.65 -14.31 21.38
CA ARG A 525 27.85 -13.70 21.94
C ARG A 525 29.09 -14.40 21.40
N VAL A 526 30.07 -13.64 20.97
CA VAL A 526 31.37 -14.15 20.51
C VAL A 526 32.45 -13.74 21.51
N ALA A 527 33.24 -14.70 21.99
CA ALA A 527 34.35 -14.43 22.88
C ALA A 527 35.35 -13.46 22.17
N ASN A 528 35.78 -12.41 22.85
CA ASN A 528 36.71 -11.40 22.38
C ASN A 528 36.17 -10.43 21.27
N SER A 529 34.88 -10.33 21.04
CA SER A 529 34.34 -9.31 20.15
C SER A 529 34.35 -7.94 20.83
N LEU A 530 35.04 -6.98 20.24
CA LEU A 530 35.12 -5.58 20.71
C LEU A 530 33.83 -4.79 20.48
N THR A 531 32.89 -5.34 19.72
CA THR A 531 31.66 -4.65 19.27
C THR A 531 30.41 -5.04 20.05
N GLN A 532 30.51 -5.96 21.01
CA GLN A 532 29.34 -6.48 21.74
C GLN A 532 29.25 -5.89 23.15
N GLY A 533 28.04 -5.35 23.49
CA GLY A 533 27.67 -5.05 24.89
C GLY A 533 27.47 -6.34 25.71
N GLU A 534 27.29 -6.19 27.04
CA GLU A 534 27.09 -7.32 27.98
C GLU A 534 25.93 -8.27 27.59
N ALA A 535 24.93 -7.77 26.88
CA ALA A 535 23.72 -8.50 26.51
C ALA A 535 23.84 -9.38 25.23
N GLY A 536 24.98 -9.32 24.48
CA GLY A 536 25.10 -10.00 23.20
C GLY A 536 24.32 -9.30 22.07
N GLU A 537 24.32 -9.88 20.86
CA GLU A 537 23.64 -9.35 19.68
C GLU A 537 22.52 -10.30 19.22
N ARG A 538 21.38 -9.75 18.83
CA ARG A 538 20.24 -10.50 18.27
C ARG A 538 20.52 -10.83 16.80
N ILE A 539 20.70 -12.11 16.48
CA ILE A 539 20.96 -12.61 15.13
C ILE A 539 19.78 -13.46 14.69
N ALA A 540 19.26 -13.16 13.51
CA ALA A 540 18.20 -13.97 12.90
C ALA A 540 18.80 -15.31 12.37
N PHE A 541 18.00 -16.37 12.41
CA PHE A 541 18.42 -17.68 11.95
C PHE A 541 17.31 -18.48 11.26
N ALA A 542 17.72 -19.47 10.47
CA ALA A 542 16.82 -20.49 9.93
C ALA A 542 17.37 -21.88 10.26
N MET A 543 16.45 -22.84 10.45
CA MET A 543 16.81 -24.25 10.57
C MET A 543 16.71 -24.91 9.19
N VAL A 544 17.78 -25.59 8.75
CA VAL A 544 17.85 -26.13 7.38
C VAL A 544 18.49 -27.51 7.38
N ASP A 545 18.14 -28.30 6.38
CA ASP A 545 18.80 -29.62 6.17
C ASP A 545 20.08 -29.49 5.33
N GLU A 546 20.79 -30.62 5.19
CA GLU A 546 22.04 -30.73 4.44
C GLU A 546 21.93 -30.29 2.95
N ASN A 547 20.74 -30.41 2.35
CA ASN A 547 20.49 -30.13 0.94
C ASN A 547 20.05 -28.67 0.67
N PHE A 548 19.82 -27.88 1.69
CA PHE A 548 19.25 -26.53 1.55
C PHE A 548 20.07 -25.63 0.61
N PHE A 549 21.37 -25.55 0.89
CA PHE A 549 22.27 -24.66 0.12
C PHE A 549 22.39 -25.08 -1.34
N SER A 550 22.47 -26.40 -1.59
CA SER A 550 22.50 -26.92 -2.97
C SER A 550 21.16 -26.77 -3.68
N THR A 551 20.03 -26.99 -2.99
CA THR A 551 18.68 -26.84 -3.56
C THR A 551 18.37 -25.40 -3.92
N LEU A 552 18.79 -24.44 -3.10
CA LEU A 552 18.62 -23.02 -3.41
C LEU A 552 19.79 -22.42 -4.20
N GLY A 553 20.87 -23.18 -4.42
CA GLY A 553 22.05 -22.71 -5.16
C GLY A 553 22.80 -21.59 -4.42
N ILE A 554 22.82 -21.64 -3.09
CA ILE A 554 23.56 -20.70 -2.23
C ILE A 554 25.04 -21.11 -2.23
N PRO A 555 25.99 -20.25 -2.65
CA PRO A 555 27.40 -20.62 -2.71
C PRO A 555 28.02 -20.79 -1.32
N LEU A 556 28.72 -21.90 -1.11
CA LEU A 556 29.62 -22.07 0.02
C LEU A 556 30.94 -21.32 -0.26
N LEU A 557 31.35 -20.44 0.64
CA LEU A 557 32.55 -19.61 0.51
C LEU A 557 33.75 -20.21 1.26
N ALA A 558 33.50 -20.84 2.41
CA ALA A 558 34.56 -21.49 3.21
C ALA A 558 33.96 -22.61 4.09
N GLY A 559 34.78 -23.59 4.42
CA GLY A 559 34.39 -24.70 5.28
C GLY A 559 33.50 -25.76 4.60
N ARG A 560 32.48 -26.24 5.27
CA ARG A 560 31.51 -27.24 4.78
C ARG A 560 30.08 -26.85 5.15
N VAL A 561 29.11 -27.40 4.46
CA VAL A 561 27.71 -27.39 4.86
C VAL A 561 27.41 -28.47 5.90
N PHE A 562 26.19 -28.53 6.40
CA PHE A 562 25.76 -29.62 7.29
C PHE A 562 25.89 -31.00 6.64
N ALA A 563 26.12 -32.01 7.45
CA ALA A 563 26.27 -33.36 6.99
C ALA A 563 25.54 -34.33 7.94
N SER A 564 25.21 -35.50 7.46
CA SER A 564 24.60 -36.58 8.29
C SER A 564 25.42 -37.00 9.52
N ALA A 565 26.69 -36.61 9.55
CA ALA A 565 27.58 -36.80 10.72
C ALA A 565 27.28 -35.80 11.86
N ASP A 566 26.59 -34.69 11.58
CA ASP A 566 26.17 -33.71 12.59
C ASP A 566 24.92 -34.23 13.32
N THR A 567 25.15 -35.13 14.31
CA THR A 567 24.06 -35.82 15.01
C THR A 567 23.46 -34.99 16.13
N PRO A 568 22.23 -35.26 16.59
CA PRO A 568 21.59 -34.56 17.71
C PRO A 568 22.36 -34.56 19.02
N LYS A 569 23.24 -35.56 19.21
CA LYS A 569 24.10 -35.72 20.42
C LYS A 569 25.52 -35.21 20.23
N GLY A 570 25.86 -34.76 18.99
CA GLY A 570 27.17 -34.21 18.68
C GLY A 570 27.31 -32.76 19.15
N PRO A 571 28.51 -32.16 18.97
CA PRO A 571 28.68 -30.71 19.15
C PRO A 571 27.74 -29.94 18.25
N GLU A 572 27.13 -28.87 18.77
CA GLU A 572 26.23 -28.02 18.00
C GLU A 572 27.00 -27.29 16.88
N THR A 573 26.48 -27.37 15.67
CA THR A 573 27.10 -26.78 14.48
C THR A 573 26.20 -25.72 13.85
N ILE A 574 26.84 -24.66 13.36
CA ILE A 574 26.17 -23.59 12.61
C ILE A 574 26.91 -23.29 11.32
N VAL A 575 26.15 -22.84 10.34
CA VAL A 575 26.68 -22.19 9.13
C VAL A 575 26.29 -20.69 9.22
N VAL A 576 27.22 -19.80 8.90
CA VAL A 576 27.01 -18.35 8.97
C VAL A 576 27.11 -17.74 7.58
N ASN A 577 26.47 -16.59 7.37
CA ASN A 577 26.67 -15.83 6.14
C ASN A 577 27.99 -15.04 6.21
N HIS A 578 28.46 -14.56 5.07
CA HIS A 578 29.72 -13.81 4.96
C HIS A 578 29.74 -12.58 5.87
N LEU A 579 28.65 -11.81 5.90
CA LEU A 579 28.53 -10.62 6.75
C LEU A 579 28.64 -10.92 8.25
N MET A 580 28.09 -12.02 8.73
CA MET A 580 28.27 -12.43 10.11
C MET A 580 29.74 -12.78 10.39
N GLY A 581 30.38 -13.50 9.44
CA GLY A 581 31.78 -13.83 9.51
C GLY A 581 32.68 -12.58 9.57
N GLU A 582 32.47 -11.61 8.68
CA GLU A 582 33.24 -10.36 8.65
C GLU A 582 33.03 -9.51 9.91
N LYS A 583 31.77 -9.48 10.40
CA LYS A 583 31.42 -8.68 11.58
C LYS A 583 32.07 -9.17 12.86
N PHE A 584 32.06 -10.50 13.09
CA PHE A 584 32.53 -11.07 14.36
C PHE A 584 33.99 -11.52 14.34
N TRP A 585 34.54 -11.82 13.15
CA TRP A 585 35.95 -12.23 13.00
C TRP A 585 36.61 -11.49 11.82
N PRO A 586 36.77 -10.16 11.90
CA PRO A 586 37.30 -9.36 10.81
C PRO A 586 38.72 -9.78 10.44
N GLY A 587 38.92 -10.17 9.18
CA GLY A 587 40.23 -10.63 8.67
C GLY A 587 40.65 -12.04 9.09
N GLU A 588 39.83 -12.78 9.83
CA GLU A 588 40.06 -14.16 10.21
C GLU A 588 39.06 -15.11 9.58
N SER A 589 39.39 -16.39 9.45
CA SER A 589 38.44 -17.42 9.06
C SER A 589 37.43 -17.67 10.17
N PRO A 590 36.12 -17.54 9.93
CA PRO A 590 35.11 -17.92 10.92
C PRO A 590 35.04 -19.41 11.20
N THR A 591 35.50 -20.25 10.27
CA THR A 591 35.40 -21.70 10.34
C THR A 591 36.19 -22.26 11.54
N GLY A 592 35.56 -23.08 12.38
CA GLY A 592 36.13 -23.65 13.62
C GLY A 592 36.02 -22.71 14.83
N LYS A 593 35.57 -21.48 14.65
CA LYS A 593 35.26 -20.56 15.76
C LYS A 593 33.97 -20.95 16.45
N THR A 594 33.80 -20.50 17.69
CA THR A 594 32.61 -20.81 18.49
C THR A 594 31.80 -19.55 18.81
N VAL A 595 30.50 -19.70 18.88
CA VAL A 595 29.57 -18.68 19.35
C VAL A 595 28.82 -19.20 20.58
N GLN A 596 28.57 -18.33 21.53
CA GLN A 596 27.71 -18.58 22.67
C GLN A 596 26.29 -18.09 22.35
N ILE A 597 25.32 -18.95 22.63
CA ILE A 597 23.90 -18.71 22.35
C ILE A 597 23.15 -18.74 23.68
N GLU A 598 22.02 -18.05 23.78
CA GLU A 598 21.18 -17.99 24.98
C GLU A 598 21.97 -17.60 26.24
N ASN A 599 22.69 -16.49 26.18
CA ASN A 599 23.54 -16.03 27.30
C ASN A 599 24.60 -17.03 27.79
N GLY A 600 25.09 -17.90 26.88
CA GLY A 600 26.16 -18.84 27.17
C GLY A 600 25.67 -20.23 27.60
N HIS A 601 24.35 -20.49 27.58
CA HIS A 601 23.81 -21.81 27.88
C HIS A 601 24.11 -22.84 26.78
N ARG A 602 24.29 -22.39 25.55
CA ARG A 602 24.62 -23.20 24.37
C ARG A 602 25.88 -22.69 23.69
N VAL A 603 26.69 -23.57 23.16
CA VAL A 603 27.89 -23.23 22.39
C VAL A 603 27.87 -23.95 21.06
N ALA A 604 27.86 -23.17 19.97
CA ALA A 604 27.85 -23.71 18.62
C ALA A 604 29.15 -23.43 17.89
N THR A 605 29.60 -24.34 17.04
CA THR A 605 30.80 -24.22 16.23
C THR A 605 30.46 -23.86 14.79
N VAL A 606 31.10 -22.83 14.23
CA VAL A 606 30.95 -22.46 12.82
C VAL A 606 31.64 -23.50 11.94
N VAL A 607 30.89 -24.25 11.16
CA VAL A 607 31.42 -25.28 10.24
C VAL A 607 31.56 -24.78 8.80
N GLY A 608 30.83 -23.72 8.43
CA GLY A 608 30.91 -23.14 7.10
C GLY A 608 30.47 -21.72 7.02
N VAL A 609 30.86 -21.06 5.93
CA VAL A 609 30.49 -19.69 5.58
C VAL A 609 29.86 -19.73 4.21
N VAL A 610 28.66 -19.15 4.07
CA VAL A 610 27.92 -19.06 2.80
C VAL A 610 27.78 -17.61 2.33
N ALA A 611 27.45 -17.44 1.06
CA ALA A 611 27.19 -16.11 0.51
C ALA A 611 26.03 -15.41 1.22
N ASP A 612 26.06 -14.08 1.24
CA ASP A 612 25.00 -13.26 1.77
C ASP A 612 23.75 -13.33 0.89
N GLY A 613 22.58 -13.27 1.53
CA GLY A 613 21.29 -13.33 0.87
C GLY A 613 20.30 -12.34 1.45
N LYS A 614 19.06 -12.40 0.94
CA LYS A 614 17.88 -11.75 1.49
C LYS A 614 17.09 -12.79 2.29
N TYR A 615 16.75 -12.48 3.52
CA TYR A 615 16.18 -13.44 4.47
C TYR A 615 14.73 -13.12 4.82
N VAL A 616 14.44 -11.86 5.16
CA VAL A 616 13.13 -11.41 5.61
C VAL A 616 12.39 -10.68 4.50
N ASP A 617 12.96 -9.60 4.00
CA ASP A 617 12.38 -8.76 2.96
C ASP A 617 13.30 -8.62 1.76
N ILE A 618 12.68 -8.42 0.59
CA ILE A 618 13.39 -8.26 -0.67
C ILE A 618 14.23 -6.96 -0.68
N ASP A 619 13.81 -5.95 0.07
CA ASP A 619 14.43 -4.64 0.16
C ASP A 619 15.29 -4.45 1.43
N GLU A 620 15.41 -5.48 2.28
CA GLU A 620 16.19 -5.39 3.50
C GLU A 620 17.66 -5.02 3.25
N ALA A 621 18.25 -4.29 4.22
CA ALA A 621 19.69 -4.08 4.24
C ALA A 621 20.43 -5.42 4.48
N PRO A 622 21.65 -5.60 3.94
CA PRO A 622 22.47 -6.75 4.26
C PRO A 622 22.63 -6.89 5.78
N ARG A 623 22.39 -8.09 6.31
CA ARG A 623 22.40 -8.36 7.76
C ARG A 623 23.15 -9.66 8.09
N PRO A 624 23.78 -9.76 9.28
CA PRO A 624 24.30 -11.01 9.79
C PRO A 624 23.17 -12.05 9.91
N PHE A 625 23.46 -13.29 9.52
CA PHE A 625 22.50 -14.38 9.56
C PHE A 625 23.22 -15.71 9.82
N MET A 626 22.54 -16.63 10.50
CA MET A 626 23.08 -17.97 10.77
C MET A 626 22.05 -19.06 10.45
N TYR A 627 22.55 -20.26 10.27
CA TYR A 627 21.75 -21.43 9.99
C TYR A 627 22.08 -22.53 11.02
N PHE A 628 21.02 -23.18 11.52
CA PHE A 628 21.15 -24.37 12.37
C PHE A 628 20.83 -25.64 11.57
N ASP A 629 21.46 -26.75 11.96
CA ASP A 629 21.16 -28.06 11.37
C ASP A 629 19.81 -28.57 11.90
N LEU A 630 18.90 -28.90 10.99
CA LEU A 630 17.61 -29.51 11.31
C LEU A 630 17.75 -30.89 11.95
N ASN A 631 18.85 -31.60 11.68
CA ASN A 631 19.14 -32.87 12.37
C ASN A 631 19.43 -32.67 13.86
N GLN A 632 20.02 -31.53 14.24
CA GLN A 632 20.26 -31.19 15.64
C GLN A 632 19.06 -30.54 16.33
N HIS A 633 18.23 -29.82 15.56
CA HIS A 633 17.07 -29.04 16.04
C HIS A 633 15.81 -29.47 15.34
N TYR A 634 14.96 -30.26 15.99
CA TYR A 634 13.69 -30.66 15.42
C TYR A 634 12.65 -29.56 15.52
N GLN A 635 11.95 -29.33 14.43
CA GLN A 635 10.70 -28.55 14.36
C GLN A 635 9.62 -29.35 13.64
N PRO A 636 8.37 -29.32 14.11
CA PRO A 636 7.28 -30.06 13.46
C PRO A 636 6.66 -29.32 12.26
N GLY A 637 6.78 -27.99 12.21
CA GLY A 637 6.27 -27.17 11.10
C GLY A 637 7.40 -26.68 10.20
N LEU A 638 7.56 -27.30 9.02
CA LEU A 638 8.64 -27.00 8.08
C LEU A 638 8.09 -26.84 6.66
N TYR A 639 8.94 -26.31 5.79
CA TYR A 639 8.70 -26.18 4.36
C TYR A 639 9.53 -27.20 3.60
N LEU A 640 8.90 -27.92 2.67
CA LEU A 640 9.62 -28.68 1.66
C LEU A 640 9.90 -27.77 0.47
N LEU A 641 11.15 -27.66 0.09
CA LEU A 641 11.65 -26.94 -1.06
C LEU A 641 12.11 -27.96 -2.11
N ALA A 642 11.50 -27.95 -3.28
CA ALA A 642 11.84 -28.87 -4.35
C ALA A 642 12.29 -28.08 -5.59
N ARG A 643 13.54 -28.31 -6.01
CA ARG A 643 14.04 -27.84 -7.30
C ARG A 643 13.52 -28.74 -8.40
N THR A 644 12.91 -28.14 -9.43
CA THR A 644 12.24 -28.89 -10.48
C THR A 644 12.82 -28.61 -11.87
N LYS A 645 12.68 -29.56 -12.78
CA LYS A 645 12.97 -29.37 -14.19
C LYS A 645 11.87 -28.54 -14.84
N GLY A 646 12.21 -27.33 -15.26
CA GLY A 646 11.27 -26.38 -15.86
C GLY A 646 10.31 -25.74 -14.88
N SER A 647 9.10 -25.38 -15.30
CA SER A 647 8.16 -24.65 -14.47
C SER A 647 7.72 -25.47 -13.25
N PRO A 648 7.89 -24.97 -12.01
CA PRO A 648 7.51 -25.70 -10.81
C PRO A 648 5.99 -25.87 -10.67
N ARG A 649 5.18 -25.01 -11.30
CA ARG A 649 3.71 -25.07 -11.22
C ARG A 649 3.12 -26.39 -11.69
N GLN A 650 3.72 -27.04 -12.69
CA GLN A 650 3.27 -28.34 -13.18
C GLN A 650 3.52 -29.48 -12.18
N TRP A 651 4.42 -29.29 -11.24
CA TRP A 651 4.82 -30.30 -10.24
C TRP A 651 4.16 -30.09 -8.88
N LEU A 652 3.45 -28.97 -8.64
CA LEU A 652 2.81 -28.70 -7.36
C LEU A 652 1.77 -29.77 -6.99
N ALA A 653 0.87 -30.13 -7.91
CA ALA A 653 -0.13 -31.16 -7.64
C ALA A 653 0.50 -32.56 -7.49
N PRO A 654 1.41 -33.04 -8.37
CA PRO A 654 2.11 -34.30 -8.15
C PRO A 654 2.87 -34.38 -6.84
N LEU A 655 3.54 -33.29 -6.43
CA LEU A 655 4.22 -33.22 -5.13
C LEU A 655 3.23 -33.30 -3.97
N SER A 656 2.16 -32.53 -4.01
CA SER A 656 1.11 -32.55 -2.98
C SER A 656 0.51 -33.95 -2.82
N ASP A 657 0.18 -34.60 -3.93
CA ASP A 657 -0.38 -35.96 -3.93
C ASP A 657 0.60 -37.01 -3.36
N ALA A 658 1.90 -36.88 -3.71
CA ALA A 658 2.93 -37.75 -3.21
C ALA A 658 3.11 -37.59 -1.70
N LEU A 659 3.13 -36.36 -1.20
CA LEU A 659 3.25 -36.10 0.25
C LEU A 659 2.03 -36.59 1.02
N THR A 660 0.82 -36.36 0.51
CA THR A 660 -0.43 -36.82 1.14
C THR A 660 -0.52 -38.36 1.18
N LYS A 661 0.01 -39.05 0.16
CA LYS A 661 0.10 -40.53 0.15
C LYS A 661 1.17 -41.03 1.12
N ALA A 662 2.30 -40.35 1.21
CA ALA A 662 3.40 -40.74 2.13
C ALA A 662 3.01 -40.51 3.60
N VAL A 663 2.24 -39.48 3.88
CA VAL A 663 1.79 -39.11 5.23
C VAL A 663 0.26 -38.81 5.16
N PRO A 664 -0.58 -39.82 5.41
CA PRO A 664 -2.03 -39.62 5.46
C PRO A 664 -2.39 -38.60 6.56
N GLY A 665 -3.26 -37.63 6.19
CA GLY A 665 -3.62 -36.51 7.06
C GLY A 665 -2.79 -35.27 6.87
N LEU A 666 -1.71 -35.30 6.08
CA LEU A 666 -0.99 -34.09 5.66
C LEU A 666 -1.66 -33.46 4.44
N TYR A 667 -2.00 -32.17 4.55
CA TYR A 667 -2.58 -31.37 3.46
C TYR A 667 -1.65 -30.19 3.15
N PRO A 668 -0.61 -30.39 2.32
CA PRO A 668 0.39 -29.34 2.07
C PRO A 668 -0.21 -28.20 1.26
N LEU A 669 0.06 -26.96 1.69
CA LEU A 669 -0.17 -25.79 0.86
C LEU A 669 0.95 -25.68 -0.16
N THR A 670 0.59 -25.48 -1.41
CA THR A 670 1.53 -25.51 -2.53
C THR A 670 1.66 -24.13 -3.19
N LEU A 671 2.88 -23.67 -3.35
CA LEU A 671 3.21 -22.42 -4.05
C LEU A 671 4.61 -22.51 -4.68
N THR A 672 4.99 -21.49 -5.41
CA THR A 672 6.35 -21.36 -5.93
C THR A 672 7.06 -20.18 -5.27
N ILE A 673 8.39 -20.17 -5.26
CA ILE A 673 9.14 -18.98 -4.80
C ILE A 673 8.77 -17.74 -5.63
N ASP A 674 8.54 -17.89 -6.93
CA ASP A 674 8.08 -16.77 -7.76
C ASP A 674 6.72 -16.19 -7.32
N ASP A 675 5.79 -17.05 -6.85
CA ASP A 675 4.51 -16.61 -6.30
C ASP A 675 4.70 -15.84 -5.01
N TRP A 676 5.61 -16.31 -4.15
CA TRP A 676 6.00 -15.67 -2.92
C TRP A 676 6.62 -14.28 -3.15
N LEU A 677 7.58 -14.19 -4.06
CA LEU A 677 8.19 -12.91 -4.48
C LEU A 677 7.18 -11.97 -5.13
N ASN A 678 6.22 -12.51 -5.90
CA ASN A 678 5.14 -11.70 -6.47
C ASN A 678 4.23 -11.12 -5.39
N PHE A 679 4.04 -11.83 -4.28
CA PHE A 679 3.32 -11.29 -3.11
C PHE A 679 4.09 -10.15 -2.46
N ALA A 680 5.40 -10.31 -2.20
CA ALA A 680 6.25 -9.26 -1.66
C ALA A 680 6.26 -7.99 -2.55
N LEU A 681 6.21 -8.16 -3.89
CA LEU A 681 6.15 -7.06 -4.84
C LEU A 681 4.74 -6.48 -5.07
N PHE A 682 3.71 -6.98 -4.39
CA PHE A 682 2.32 -6.56 -4.63
C PHE A 682 2.11 -5.08 -4.26
N VAL A 683 2.54 -4.67 -3.07
CA VAL A 683 2.41 -3.28 -2.61
C VAL A 683 3.20 -2.30 -3.49
N PRO A 684 4.49 -2.53 -3.82
CA PRO A 684 5.23 -1.70 -4.77
C PRO A 684 4.56 -1.56 -6.14
N ARG A 685 3.97 -2.64 -6.66
CA ARG A 685 3.25 -2.60 -7.96
C ARG A 685 1.99 -1.75 -7.89
N ILE A 686 1.16 -1.91 -6.86
CA ILE A 686 -0.05 -1.08 -6.70
C ILE A 686 0.34 0.39 -6.55
N THR A 687 1.37 0.69 -5.78
CA THR A 687 1.89 2.06 -5.62
C THR A 687 2.28 2.65 -6.97
N LEU A 688 3.03 1.91 -7.79
CA LEU A 688 3.38 2.35 -9.14
C LEU A 688 2.14 2.60 -10.01
N PHE A 689 1.14 1.70 -9.99
CA PHE A 689 -0.10 1.89 -10.75
C PHE A 689 -0.86 3.15 -10.33
N CYS A 690 -0.97 3.41 -9.03
CA CYS A 690 -1.62 4.61 -8.52
C CYS A 690 -0.89 5.88 -8.94
N ILE A 691 0.43 5.92 -8.77
CA ILE A 691 1.24 7.10 -9.14
C ILE A 691 1.27 7.28 -10.66
N ALA A 692 1.31 6.21 -11.45
CA ALA A 692 1.21 6.28 -12.91
C ALA A 692 -0.16 6.80 -13.37
N GLY A 693 -1.24 6.44 -12.67
CA GLY A 693 -2.58 7.00 -12.91
C GLY A 693 -2.62 8.52 -12.67
N PHE A 694 -2.03 8.98 -11.56
CA PHE A 694 -1.89 10.41 -11.29
C PHE A 694 -0.97 11.10 -12.32
N GLY A 695 0.14 10.47 -12.71
CA GLY A 695 1.01 10.97 -13.76
C GLY A 695 0.31 11.12 -15.10
N SER A 696 -0.44 10.12 -15.52
CA SER A 696 -1.24 10.16 -16.76
C SER A 696 -2.27 11.29 -16.72
N SER A 697 -2.93 11.49 -15.58
CA SER A 697 -3.87 12.60 -15.37
C SER A 697 -3.18 13.96 -15.50
N ALA A 698 -2.02 14.13 -14.84
CA ALA A 698 -1.22 15.35 -14.95
C ALA A 698 -0.75 15.61 -16.39
N PHE A 699 -0.35 14.56 -17.12
CA PHE A 699 0.07 14.66 -18.52
C PHE A 699 -1.08 15.10 -19.44
N MET A 700 -2.27 14.51 -19.30
CA MET A 700 -3.45 14.93 -20.06
C MET A 700 -3.77 16.39 -19.79
N LEU A 701 -3.75 16.82 -18.54
CA LEU A 701 -4.02 18.20 -18.14
C LEU A 701 -2.97 19.17 -18.71
N ALA A 702 -1.68 18.79 -18.67
CA ALA A 702 -0.60 19.58 -19.24
C ALA A 702 -0.75 19.73 -20.76
N THR A 703 -1.08 18.64 -21.44
CA THR A 703 -1.33 18.64 -22.89
C THR A 703 -2.50 19.56 -23.28
N VAL A 704 -3.62 19.43 -22.56
CA VAL A 704 -4.82 20.28 -22.79
C VAL A 704 -4.52 21.76 -22.50
N GLY A 705 -3.81 22.04 -21.41
CA GLY A 705 -3.46 23.41 -21.04
C GLY A 705 -2.51 24.08 -22.03
N LEU A 706 -1.49 23.34 -22.45
CA LEU A 706 -0.54 23.82 -23.45
C LEU A 706 -1.22 24.04 -24.81
N TYR A 707 -2.06 23.08 -25.24
CA TYR A 707 -2.86 23.23 -26.46
C TYR A 707 -3.73 24.50 -26.40
N GLY A 708 -4.48 24.69 -25.32
CA GLY A 708 -5.31 25.86 -25.12
C GLY A 708 -4.52 27.17 -25.12
N ALA A 709 -3.37 27.19 -24.44
CA ALA A 709 -2.51 28.38 -24.38
C ALA A 709 -1.90 28.73 -25.75
N VAL A 710 -1.44 27.75 -26.52
CA VAL A 710 -0.89 27.96 -27.87
C VAL A 710 -1.99 28.38 -28.85
N PHE A 711 -3.11 27.65 -28.87
CA PHE A 711 -4.25 27.95 -29.73
C PHE A 711 -4.76 29.39 -29.54
N TYR A 712 -4.90 29.78 -28.28
CA TYR A 712 -5.35 31.17 -27.97
C TYR A 712 -4.28 32.22 -28.33
N SER A 713 -2.98 31.95 -28.07
CA SER A 713 -1.88 32.83 -28.42
C SER A 713 -1.82 33.11 -29.92
N VAL A 714 -2.01 32.07 -30.73
CA VAL A 714 -2.05 32.18 -32.19
C VAL A 714 -3.30 32.94 -32.65
N SER A 715 -4.47 32.66 -32.04
CA SER A 715 -5.73 33.33 -32.35
C SER A 715 -5.70 34.84 -32.04
N GLU A 716 -5.08 35.24 -30.94
CA GLU A 716 -4.97 36.65 -30.54
C GLU A 716 -4.07 37.47 -31.49
N ARG A 717 -3.04 36.79 -32.05
CA ARG A 717 -2.08 37.38 -33.01
C ARG A 717 -2.43 37.13 -34.46
N LYS A 718 -3.66 36.75 -34.76
CA LYS A 718 -4.10 36.44 -36.15
C LYS A 718 -3.75 37.56 -37.15
N LYS A 719 -4.00 38.83 -36.77
CA LYS A 719 -3.65 39.99 -37.60
C LYS A 719 -2.15 40.15 -37.81
N GLU A 720 -1.35 40.00 -36.77
CA GLU A 720 0.12 40.08 -36.82
C GLU A 720 0.70 38.98 -37.71
N LEU A 721 0.23 37.74 -37.53
CA LEU A 721 0.64 36.58 -38.33
C LEU A 721 0.21 36.72 -39.79
N GLY A 722 -1.01 37.26 -40.04
CA GLY A 722 -1.50 37.59 -41.38
C GLY A 722 -0.67 38.64 -42.09
N ILE A 723 -0.27 39.72 -41.38
CA ILE A 723 0.57 40.79 -41.97
C ILE A 723 1.98 40.23 -42.29
N ARG A 724 2.56 39.40 -41.41
CA ARG A 724 3.87 38.78 -41.64
C ARG A 724 3.84 37.82 -42.84
N ALA A 725 2.74 37.02 -42.96
CA ALA A 725 2.54 36.16 -44.12
C ALA A 725 2.38 37.00 -45.42
N ALA A 726 1.64 38.11 -45.39
CA ALA A 726 1.50 39.02 -46.53
C ALA A 726 2.83 39.70 -46.89
N LEU A 727 3.74 39.91 -45.93
CA LEU A 727 5.09 40.45 -46.13
C LEU A 727 6.11 39.36 -46.54
N GLY A 728 5.67 38.14 -46.86
CA GLY A 728 6.51 37.10 -47.38
C GLY A 728 7.10 36.10 -46.38
N ALA A 729 6.66 36.11 -45.11
CA ALA A 729 7.10 35.07 -44.13
C ALA A 729 6.55 33.70 -44.51
N SER A 730 7.47 32.71 -44.59
CA SER A 730 7.06 31.35 -44.91
C SER A 730 6.26 30.69 -43.79
N PRO A 731 5.40 29.70 -44.06
CA PRO A 731 4.72 28.90 -43.04
C PRO A 731 5.73 28.25 -42.04
N GLN A 732 6.96 28.01 -42.46
CA GLN A 732 8.02 27.46 -41.60
C GLN A 732 8.51 28.49 -40.59
N ASP A 733 8.64 29.77 -41.01
CA ASP A 733 9.09 30.85 -40.12
C ASP A 733 8.05 31.10 -39.00
N LEU A 734 6.78 31.11 -39.38
CA LEU A 734 5.66 31.30 -38.43
C LEU A 734 5.59 30.11 -37.45
N ARG A 735 5.77 28.90 -37.97
CA ARG A 735 5.81 27.70 -37.11
C ARG A 735 6.99 27.74 -36.15
N ASN A 736 8.19 28.06 -36.60
CA ASN A 736 9.39 28.12 -35.77
C ASN A 736 9.29 29.20 -34.69
N MET A 737 8.65 30.31 -35.00
CA MET A 737 8.38 31.36 -34.02
C MET A 737 7.47 30.88 -32.89
N ILE A 738 6.38 30.15 -33.21
CA ILE A 738 5.45 29.59 -32.22
C ILE A 738 6.16 28.52 -31.37
N LEU A 739 6.89 27.60 -32.02
CA LEU A 739 7.65 26.52 -31.36
C LEU A 739 8.73 27.11 -30.43
N ARG A 740 9.47 28.15 -30.85
CA ARG A 740 10.49 28.80 -30.03
C ARG A 740 9.89 29.44 -28.76
N GLN A 741 8.76 30.16 -28.92
CA GLN A 741 8.11 30.78 -27.77
C GLN A 741 7.58 29.76 -26.79
N THR A 742 6.93 28.70 -27.28
CA THR A 742 6.39 27.59 -26.45
C THR A 742 7.53 26.80 -25.81
N GLY A 743 8.60 26.54 -26.57
CA GLY A 743 9.79 25.82 -26.09
C GLY A 743 10.46 26.48 -24.90
N ILE A 744 10.63 27.84 -24.93
CA ILE A 744 11.23 28.58 -23.80
C ILE A 744 10.41 28.37 -22.52
N VAL A 745 9.08 28.46 -22.61
CA VAL A 745 8.17 28.27 -21.46
C VAL A 745 8.26 26.83 -20.94
N THR A 746 8.35 25.85 -21.84
CA THR A 746 8.48 24.44 -21.48
C THR A 746 9.83 24.14 -20.85
N ILE A 747 10.93 24.65 -21.41
CA ILE A 747 12.27 24.46 -20.84
C ILE A 747 12.31 25.02 -19.42
N ALA A 748 11.79 26.23 -19.20
CA ALA A 748 11.69 26.83 -17.88
C ALA A 748 10.89 25.92 -16.91
N GLY A 749 9.73 25.42 -17.35
CA GLY A 749 8.93 24.49 -16.56
C GLY A 749 9.63 23.17 -16.25
N VAL A 750 10.29 22.57 -17.23
CA VAL A 750 11.07 21.32 -17.05
C VAL A 750 12.23 21.54 -16.09
N CYS A 751 12.99 22.64 -16.21
CA CYS A 751 14.09 22.95 -15.29
C CYS A 751 13.61 23.09 -13.85
N ILE A 752 12.53 23.86 -13.64
CA ILE A 752 11.92 24.03 -12.31
C ILE A 752 11.40 22.70 -11.79
N GLY A 753 10.65 21.96 -12.60
CA GLY A 753 10.08 20.66 -12.22
C GLY A 753 11.14 19.63 -11.90
N THR A 754 12.24 19.60 -12.65
CA THR A 754 13.39 18.72 -12.37
C THR A 754 14.08 19.10 -11.07
N LEU A 755 14.32 20.38 -10.83
CA LEU A 755 14.91 20.86 -9.56
C LEU A 755 14.02 20.46 -8.36
N CYS A 756 12.70 20.72 -8.44
CA CYS A 756 11.75 20.30 -7.42
C CYS A 756 11.71 18.76 -7.27
N GLY A 757 11.81 18.02 -8.37
CA GLY A 757 11.85 16.57 -8.39
C GLY A 757 13.07 16.00 -7.67
N VAL A 758 14.23 16.56 -7.90
CA VAL A 758 15.49 16.17 -7.20
C VAL A 758 15.37 16.44 -5.69
N ILE A 759 14.82 17.59 -5.29
CA ILE A 759 14.57 17.89 -3.88
C ILE A 759 13.57 16.91 -3.28
N ALA A 760 12.46 16.65 -3.97
CA ALA A 760 11.43 15.70 -3.53
C ALA A 760 11.95 14.26 -3.42
N THR A 761 12.90 13.85 -4.27
CA THR A 761 13.56 12.54 -4.18
C THR A 761 14.22 12.34 -2.81
N GLY A 762 14.81 13.38 -2.24
CA GLY A 762 15.39 13.34 -0.90
C GLY A 762 14.37 12.98 0.20
N LEU A 763 13.12 13.44 0.05
CA LEU A 763 12.02 13.17 1.02
C LEU A 763 11.43 11.77 0.88
N VAL A 764 11.40 11.20 -0.33
CA VAL A 764 10.74 9.91 -0.59
C VAL A 764 11.73 8.74 -0.73
N ARG A 765 13.03 9.02 -0.67
CA ARG A 765 14.09 8.01 -0.88
C ARG A 765 14.00 6.83 0.10
N SER A 766 13.60 7.07 1.33
CA SER A 766 13.41 6.02 2.35
C SER A 766 12.30 5.02 2.01
N PHE A 767 11.40 5.38 1.09
CA PHE A 767 10.32 4.52 0.62
C PHE A 767 10.60 3.85 -0.72
N LEU A 768 11.78 4.11 -1.31
CA LEU A 768 12.15 3.64 -2.64
C LEU A 768 13.46 2.86 -2.58
N TYR A 769 13.46 1.65 -3.13
CA TYR A 769 14.62 0.75 -3.08
C TYR A 769 15.66 1.09 -4.16
N GLY A 770 16.93 1.17 -3.74
CA GLY A 770 18.08 1.27 -4.66
C GLY A 770 18.12 2.53 -5.52
N ILE A 771 17.46 3.61 -5.09
CA ILE A 771 17.42 4.88 -5.82
C ILE A 771 18.60 5.77 -5.42
N LYS A 772 19.32 6.25 -6.43
CA LYS A 772 20.39 7.23 -6.25
C LYS A 772 19.81 8.62 -5.90
N PRO A 773 20.58 9.51 -5.25
CA PRO A 773 20.12 10.87 -4.93
C PRO A 773 19.63 11.64 -6.16
N VAL A 774 20.24 11.42 -7.32
CA VAL A 774 19.81 11.96 -8.61
C VAL A 774 19.81 10.84 -9.64
N GLU A 775 18.63 10.48 -10.15
CA GLU A 775 18.45 9.51 -11.22
C GLU A 775 18.42 10.23 -12.58
N TRP A 776 19.60 10.48 -13.15
CA TRP A 776 19.74 11.23 -14.42
C TRP A 776 18.99 10.59 -15.58
N THR A 777 18.92 9.27 -15.63
CA THR A 777 18.17 8.54 -16.66
C THR A 777 16.69 8.88 -16.64
N VAL A 778 16.09 8.96 -15.45
CA VAL A 778 14.69 9.36 -15.26
C VAL A 778 14.50 10.83 -15.64
N CYS A 779 15.38 11.72 -15.16
CA CYS A 779 15.29 13.16 -15.47
C CYS A 779 15.37 13.43 -16.98
N VAL A 780 16.29 12.78 -17.68
CA VAL A 780 16.45 12.93 -19.15
C VAL A 780 15.25 12.36 -19.88
N ALA A 781 14.76 11.17 -19.51
CA ALA A 781 13.60 10.55 -20.14
C ALA A 781 12.34 11.43 -19.97
N VAL A 782 12.12 11.99 -18.79
CA VAL A 782 11.00 12.91 -18.53
C VAL A 782 11.16 14.21 -19.33
N ALA A 783 12.36 14.81 -19.37
CA ALA A 783 12.60 16.01 -20.16
C ALA A 783 12.34 15.80 -21.66
N LEU A 784 12.77 14.66 -22.21
CA LEU A 784 12.50 14.29 -23.61
C LEU A 784 11.01 14.09 -23.86
N THR A 785 10.29 13.43 -22.94
CA THR A 785 8.85 13.21 -23.03
C THR A 785 8.08 14.54 -23.02
N MET A 786 8.45 15.46 -22.12
CA MET A 786 7.85 16.79 -22.03
C MET A 786 8.17 17.63 -23.27
N GLY A 787 9.40 17.55 -23.77
CA GLY A 787 9.80 18.20 -25.02
C GLY A 787 8.99 17.71 -26.24
N LEU A 788 8.87 16.39 -26.38
CA LEU A 788 8.07 15.76 -27.44
C LEU A 788 6.59 16.16 -27.35
N MET A 789 6.00 16.09 -26.16
CA MET A 789 4.62 16.53 -25.90
C MET A 789 4.44 17.98 -26.35
N THR A 790 5.38 18.86 -25.99
CA THR A 790 5.32 20.30 -26.36
C THR A 790 5.34 20.50 -27.86
N VAL A 791 6.25 19.83 -28.56
CA VAL A 791 6.35 19.94 -30.03
C VAL A 791 5.08 19.47 -30.71
N LEU A 792 4.57 18.30 -30.30
CA LEU A 792 3.34 17.74 -30.87
C LEU A 792 2.12 18.61 -30.60
N THR A 793 1.99 19.10 -29.37
CA THR A 793 0.85 19.94 -28.96
C THR A 793 0.89 21.31 -29.64
N ALA A 794 2.04 21.96 -29.67
CA ALA A 794 2.21 23.25 -30.33
C ALA A 794 2.00 23.14 -31.85
N TYR A 795 2.50 22.07 -32.48
CA TYR A 795 2.26 21.82 -33.88
C TYR A 795 0.78 21.59 -34.20
N SER A 796 0.10 20.76 -33.40
CA SER A 796 -1.34 20.48 -33.60
C SER A 796 -2.21 21.73 -33.42
N ALA A 797 -1.89 22.59 -32.44
CA ALA A 797 -2.60 23.84 -32.19
C ALA A 797 -2.35 24.91 -33.28
N ALA A 798 -1.14 24.93 -33.86
CA ALA A 798 -0.80 25.88 -34.92
C ALA A 798 -1.31 25.46 -36.33
N ARG A 799 -1.46 24.14 -36.57
CA ARG A 799 -1.81 23.58 -37.89
C ARG A 799 -3.04 24.21 -38.58
N PRO A 800 -4.18 24.48 -37.92
CA PRO A 800 -5.34 25.08 -38.57
C PRO A 800 -5.05 26.46 -39.15
N TRP A 801 -4.20 27.24 -38.50
CA TRP A 801 -3.85 28.60 -38.84
C TRP A 801 -2.80 28.72 -39.95
N LEU A 802 -1.91 27.70 -40.05
CA LEU A 802 -0.90 27.64 -41.11
C LEU A 802 -1.48 27.26 -42.48
N ARG A 803 -2.73 26.79 -42.53
CA ARG A 803 -3.44 26.35 -43.73
C ARG A 803 -4.48 27.37 -44.20
N THR A 804 -4.76 28.44 -43.42
CA THR A 804 -5.74 29.50 -43.82
C THR A 804 -5.11 30.50 -44.78
N ASP A 805 -5.89 30.87 -45.80
CA ASP A 805 -5.51 31.89 -46.80
C ASP A 805 -5.20 33.22 -46.09
N PRO A 806 -3.99 33.85 -46.31
CA PRO A 806 -3.62 35.13 -45.72
C PRO A 806 -4.63 36.22 -45.98
N MET A 807 -5.23 36.24 -47.17
CA MET A 807 -6.21 37.27 -47.61
C MET A 807 -7.53 37.16 -46.88
N ALA A 808 -7.95 35.93 -46.55
CA ALA A 808 -9.17 35.72 -45.74
C ALA A 808 -9.02 36.25 -44.28
N SER A 809 -7.76 36.30 -43.78
CA SER A 809 -7.46 36.77 -42.42
C SER A 809 -7.52 38.31 -42.31
N VAL A 810 -7.43 39.07 -43.43
CA VAL A 810 -7.44 40.53 -43.46
C VAL A 810 -8.87 41.07 -43.83
N ARG A 811 -9.69 40.26 -44.55
CA ARG A 811 -11.03 40.69 -45.02
C ARG A 811 -12.16 40.60 -43.99
N HIS A 812 -12.04 39.91 -42.92
CA HIS A 812 -13.03 39.86 -41.82
C HIS A 812 -12.75 40.96 -40.79
N VAL A 813 -13.07 42.21 -41.14
CA VAL A 813 -13.22 43.39 -40.27
C VAL A 813 -14.69 43.82 -40.30
#